data_8b003ffc29da91051a528f4fb40b12f5
#
_entry.id   8b003ffc29da91051a528f4fb40b12f5
#
_cell.length_a   1.000
_cell.length_b   1.000
_cell.length_c   1.000
_cell.angle_alpha   90.00
_cell.angle_beta   90.00
_cell.angle_gamma   90.00
#
_symmetry.space_group_name_H-M   'P 1'
#
loop_
_entity.id
_entity.type
_entity.pdbx_description
1 polymer ?
#
loop_
_entity_poly.entity_id
_entity_poly.type
_entity_poly.pdbx_seq_one_letter_code
_entity_poly.pdbx_strand_id
1 'polypeptide(L)'
;MPTQAMSTPHSSAMLGEKTLAVLFTDVIDSTKVLDRGDSTFATDLWSRHDQNSRALMRLWSGQEVGRTDGFLVLFQSCADAVGFADAYHAMLAELPTPLTARVGFHWGPVVLRTNRPEDVAAGATPFEVDGVALPTAARIMSVANGGQTLFSSQAADVMKPAMPLDMRIHLHGHWRLKGINEPLELYEVGHASGAVLPPEGSSKAYRVLLRDGIWIPTESLPNNLGSEPDVFVGRTTELQALAAAFNSGVRSVTLLGIGGVGKTRLAQRYARSWLGDYPGGVWFCDLAQAREPDGIAFAVAQALTIQLGGDDPVERLSAQLVMRGTCLLVLDNFEQVARFAGKTLSRWIRAAPKVRFLVTSREVLGLPGEHIEGLPPLTNEEAVQLFKGRRISAGIAEPLSVADLDALPKLVELLDRLPLAVELAASRARTVAPADLVTRIGERFRLLATRSGRTDRQATLRATLDWSWELLSELERASLAQLSVFEGGFTLRSAESVLDISSLSDDFWVGDALQSLVEKSLVRRLTAERFDLLRTVKDYAAERLKGGDISADRRHWMHFAGLSEVDATRGGCIELDNIVIACRRATAASVSGEDASATRFAVETLVNVWALLRLSGPFRLITALAAPLVERTDLSASQRARVQRVLGGAAGLMGHPDVANEHYENALQLARVAAEPELEAQVQCLLGDLHVLHGRHEAARAALDAAAKMVQGQALSTLMLHNALGNLELSRSNVVASIKHYKLALRAAQTLGERRWEGGLHGSLGSAAVVQGQFDVGQGHLKSAVQIATELGDRQWEGNARCNLGLLLFELNEFDAAHHELSLSLAIARELGHRRLEATVLCNLGLVTRAKGRLNIARELLEMSVALAQDLKAPRSEGIFRGYLGELLSELGEPDAAQSCHRAAERLLREPGDTAGLALLYCQKTASAIHRNDLVAAATFVESAAALRLSLGSAADAELLRALDRVQSLVSQHCSR
;
A
#
# COMPACT_ATOMS: atom_id res chain seq x y z
N MET A 1 12.78 29.57 69.42
CA MET A 1 11.64 29.14 68.54
C MET A 1 11.59 27.64 68.55
N PRO A 2 10.50 27.00 69.02
CA PRO A 2 10.43 25.55 69.13
C PRO A 2 10.03 24.91 67.85
N THR A 3 10.76 23.86 67.49
CA THR A 3 10.48 22.88 66.43
C THR A 3 9.18 22.16 66.73
N GLN A 4 8.15 22.39 65.92
CA GLN A 4 6.93 21.58 65.92
C GLN A 4 7.25 20.21 65.33
N ALA A 5 6.96 19.17 66.10
CA ALA A 5 7.02 17.78 65.71
C ALA A 5 6.00 17.51 64.58
N MET A 6 6.46 16.98 63.45
CA MET A 6 5.58 16.43 62.44
C MET A 6 4.78 15.23 63.05
N SER A 7 3.50 15.43 63.19
CA SER A 7 2.57 14.37 63.55
C SER A 7 2.55 13.32 62.43
N THR A 8 2.72 12.05 62.81
CA THR A 8 2.50 10.86 61.94
C THR A 8 1.19 10.95 61.22
N PRO A 9 1.13 10.63 59.89
CA PRO A 9 -0.14 10.57 59.17
C PRO A 9 -1.01 9.45 59.75
N HIS A 10 -2.15 9.84 60.31
CA HIS A 10 -3.15 8.86 60.73
C HIS A 10 -3.74 8.18 59.46
N SER A 11 -3.65 6.87 59.43
CA SER A 11 -4.16 5.94 58.44
C SER A 11 -5.63 6.24 58.12
N SER A 12 -5.93 6.66 56.88
CA SER A 12 -7.26 6.50 56.29
C SER A 12 -7.64 5.01 56.34
N ALA A 13 -8.84 4.68 56.81
CA ALA A 13 -9.26 3.27 56.89
C ALA A 13 -9.34 2.68 55.47
N MET A 14 -8.43 1.76 55.14
CA MET A 14 -8.51 0.97 53.91
C MET A 14 -9.72 0.02 54.02
N LEU A 15 -10.68 0.13 53.11
CA LEU A 15 -11.81 -0.80 52.99
C LEU A 15 -11.43 -2.14 52.38
N GLY A 16 -10.16 -2.31 52.01
CA GLY A 16 -9.60 -3.52 51.42
C GLY A 16 -9.68 -3.52 49.89
N GLU A 17 -8.93 -4.43 49.26
CA GLU A 17 -8.96 -4.66 47.82
C GLU A 17 -10.25 -5.39 47.44
N LYS A 18 -10.99 -4.88 46.46
CA LYS A 18 -12.20 -5.49 45.89
C LYS A 18 -12.07 -5.53 44.36
N THR A 19 -12.55 -6.61 43.76
CA THR A 19 -12.69 -6.67 42.31
C THR A 19 -14.06 -6.14 41.90
N LEU A 20 -14.07 -5.09 41.09
CA LEU A 20 -15.31 -4.38 40.68
C LEU A 20 -15.25 -4.06 39.19
N ALA A 21 -16.43 -3.82 38.60
CA ALA A 21 -16.51 -3.20 37.27
C ALA A 21 -16.38 -1.67 37.45
N VAL A 22 -15.32 -1.12 36.91
CA VAL A 22 -15.05 0.33 36.86
C VAL A 22 -15.52 0.85 35.51
N LEU A 23 -16.53 1.71 35.50
CA LEU A 23 -17.15 2.21 34.28
C LEU A 23 -16.99 3.73 34.18
N PHE A 24 -16.56 4.18 32.99
CA PHE A 24 -16.53 5.59 32.61
C PHE A 24 -17.50 5.88 31.48
N THR A 25 -18.17 7.03 31.58
CA THR A 25 -18.97 7.60 30.48
C THR A 25 -18.38 8.94 30.05
N ASP A 26 -18.59 9.35 28.80
CA ASP A 26 -18.16 10.64 28.23
C ASP A 26 -19.17 11.08 27.18
N VAL A 27 -19.79 12.25 27.35
CA VAL A 27 -20.82 12.77 26.42
C VAL A 27 -20.12 13.50 25.27
N ILE A 28 -20.34 13.02 24.04
CA ILE A 28 -19.72 13.59 22.84
C ILE A 28 -20.24 15.00 22.58
N ASP A 29 -19.33 15.91 22.19
CA ASP A 29 -19.64 17.30 21.86
C ASP A 29 -20.32 18.09 22.99
N SER A 30 -20.10 17.70 24.25
CA SER A 30 -20.67 18.35 25.44
C SER A 30 -20.49 19.89 25.43
N THR A 31 -19.32 20.36 24.99
CA THR A 31 -19.02 21.79 24.83
C THR A 31 -19.84 22.48 23.74
N LYS A 32 -20.11 21.81 22.61
CA LYS A 32 -20.96 22.39 21.55
C LYS A 32 -22.43 22.50 21.93
N VAL A 33 -22.88 21.71 22.89
CA VAL A 33 -24.22 21.82 23.45
C VAL A 33 -24.33 23.09 24.33
N LEU A 34 -23.24 23.45 24.99
CA LEU A 34 -23.15 24.68 25.79
C LEU A 34 -23.10 25.95 24.94
N ASP A 35 -22.51 25.89 23.75
CA ASP A 35 -22.36 27.03 22.82
C ASP A 35 -23.65 27.36 22.03
N ARG A 36 -24.66 26.49 22.03
CA ARG A 36 -25.86 26.59 21.17
C ARG A 36 -26.96 27.53 21.65
N GLY A 37 -26.76 28.31 22.67
CA GLY A 37 -27.78 29.32 23.01
C GLY A 37 -28.01 29.54 24.52
N ASP A 38 -29.21 29.84 24.93
CA ASP A 38 -29.60 30.25 26.26
C ASP A 38 -29.04 29.34 27.37
N SER A 39 -28.27 29.95 28.29
CA SER A 39 -27.68 29.26 29.43
C SER A 39 -28.68 28.47 30.27
N THR A 40 -29.96 28.87 30.24
CA THR A 40 -31.07 28.21 30.95
C THR A 40 -31.41 26.87 30.31
N PHE A 41 -31.45 26.79 28.98
CA PHE A 41 -31.71 25.55 28.24
C PHE A 41 -30.63 24.50 28.48
N ALA A 42 -29.39 24.92 28.38
CA ALA A 42 -28.24 24.03 28.62
C ALA A 42 -28.25 23.49 30.06
N THR A 43 -28.57 24.35 31.04
CA THR A 43 -28.67 23.98 32.46
C THR A 43 -29.81 22.97 32.70
N ASP A 44 -30.98 23.16 32.09
CA ASP A 44 -32.11 22.22 32.20
C ASP A 44 -31.76 20.85 31.57
N LEU A 45 -31.16 20.84 30.40
CA LEU A 45 -30.72 19.62 29.72
C LEU A 45 -29.77 18.80 30.58
N TRP A 46 -28.71 19.45 31.13
CA TRP A 46 -27.73 18.79 31.99
C TRP A 46 -28.33 18.35 33.32
N SER A 47 -29.25 19.13 33.87
CA SER A 47 -29.97 18.73 35.10
C SER A 47 -30.82 17.46 34.89
N ARG A 48 -31.52 17.35 33.77
CA ARG A 48 -32.27 16.15 33.39
C ARG A 48 -31.33 14.96 33.14
N HIS A 49 -30.25 15.17 32.39
CA HIS A 49 -29.22 14.17 32.18
C HIS A 49 -28.73 13.59 33.49
N ASP A 50 -28.33 14.42 34.45
CA ASP A 50 -27.82 14.00 35.75
C ASP A 50 -28.86 13.26 36.61
N GLN A 51 -30.08 13.79 36.66
CA GLN A 51 -31.18 13.18 37.44
C GLN A 51 -31.51 11.79 36.91
N ASN A 52 -31.63 11.65 35.57
CA ASN A 52 -31.94 10.38 34.93
C ASN A 52 -30.79 9.38 35.08
N SER A 53 -29.53 9.85 34.88
CA SER A 53 -28.34 8.99 35.03
C SER A 53 -28.23 8.43 36.46
N ARG A 54 -28.46 9.25 37.49
CA ARG A 54 -28.47 8.80 38.89
C ARG A 54 -29.63 7.88 39.20
N ALA A 55 -30.78 8.04 38.55
CA ALA A 55 -31.90 7.11 38.67
C ALA A 55 -31.52 5.72 38.10
N LEU A 56 -30.87 5.70 36.94
CA LEU A 56 -30.33 4.46 36.32
C LEU A 56 -29.26 3.82 37.21
N MET A 57 -28.33 4.61 37.79
CA MET A 57 -27.32 4.07 38.71
C MET A 57 -27.98 3.37 39.90
N ARG A 58 -29.04 3.97 40.50
CA ARG A 58 -29.78 3.28 41.59
C ARG A 58 -30.45 1.99 41.11
N LEU A 59 -31.05 1.99 39.93
CA LEU A 59 -31.71 0.81 39.35
C LEU A 59 -30.73 -0.36 39.14
N TRP A 60 -29.52 -0.06 38.68
CA TRP A 60 -28.48 -1.06 38.37
C TRP A 60 -27.42 -1.19 39.48
N SER A 61 -27.72 -0.76 40.69
CA SER A 61 -26.81 -0.87 41.86
C SER A 61 -25.43 -0.25 41.65
N GLY A 62 -25.33 0.78 40.78
CA GLY A 62 -24.10 1.53 40.52
C GLY A 62 -23.80 2.57 41.60
N GLN A 63 -22.54 2.67 41.96
CA GLN A 63 -22.02 3.64 42.90
C GLN A 63 -21.27 4.77 42.22
N GLU A 64 -21.78 6.00 42.21
CA GLU A 64 -21.12 7.18 41.68
C GLU A 64 -19.87 7.50 42.53
N VAL A 65 -18.71 7.67 41.85
CA VAL A 65 -17.43 8.04 42.46
C VAL A 65 -17.06 9.47 42.11
N GLY A 66 -17.28 9.87 40.88
CA GLY A 66 -16.95 11.19 40.39
C GLY A 66 -17.68 11.56 39.12
N ARG A 67 -17.70 12.86 38.82
CA ARG A 67 -18.33 13.44 37.65
C ARG A 67 -17.40 14.51 37.02
N THR A 68 -17.28 14.46 35.71
CA THR A 68 -16.73 15.53 34.86
C THR A 68 -17.73 15.81 33.73
N ASP A 69 -17.39 15.63 32.48
CA ASP A 69 -18.31 15.63 31.34
C ASP A 69 -19.08 14.31 31.21
N GLY A 70 -18.72 13.32 32.03
CA GLY A 70 -19.37 12.04 32.22
C GLY A 70 -19.26 11.55 33.65
N PHE A 71 -19.56 10.30 33.90
CA PHE A 71 -19.57 9.68 35.23
C PHE A 71 -18.46 8.62 35.34
N LEU A 72 -17.91 8.51 36.56
CA LEU A 72 -17.18 7.34 37.02
C LEU A 72 -18.09 6.57 37.97
N VAL A 73 -18.41 5.32 37.61
CA VAL A 73 -19.37 4.48 38.38
C VAL A 73 -18.71 3.12 38.65
N LEU A 74 -18.92 2.60 39.84
CA LEU A 74 -18.52 1.25 40.25
C LEU A 74 -19.73 0.33 40.31
N PHE A 75 -19.58 -0.92 39.81
CA PHE A 75 -20.59 -1.96 39.91
C PHE A 75 -19.98 -3.22 40.50
N GLN A 76 -20.80 -3.95 41.28
CA GLN A 76 -20.40 -5.23 41.86
C GLN A 76 -20.45 -6.38 40.84
N SER A 77 -21.14 -6.18 39.71
CA SER A 77 -21.25 -7.16 38.63
C SER A 77 -21.07 -6.48 37.27
N CYS A 78 -20.47 -7.20 36.31
CA CYS A 78 -20.38 -6.75 34.93
C CYS A 78 -21.75 -6.70 34.25
N ALA A 79 -22.71 -7.54 34.67
CA ALA A 79 -24.06 -7.52 34.11
C ALA A 79 -24.79 -6.21 34.44
N ASP A 80 -24.64 -5.71 35.68
CA ASP A 80 -25.23 -4.43 36.09
C ASP A 80 -24.59 -3.27 35.36
N ALA A 81 -23.28 -3.33 35.11
CA ALA A 81 -22.56 -2.32 34.33
C ALA A 81 -23.06 -2.25 32.87
N VAL A 82 -23.32 -3.40 32.24
CA VAL A 82 -23.90 -3.48 30.88
C VAL A 82 -25.33 -3.00 30.86
N GLY A 83 -26.18 -3.45 31.81
CA GLY A 83 -27.57 -2.99 31.90
C GLY A 83 -27.68 -1.48 32.12
N PHE A 84 -26.80 -0.92 32.95
CA PHE A 84 -26.68 0.53 33.09
C PHE A 84 -26.28 1.20 31.78
N ALA A 85 -25.24 0.70 31.09
CA ALA A 85 -24.73 1.29 29.84
C ALA A 85 -25.80 1.30 28.73
N ASP A 86 -26.53 0.20 28.57
CA ASP A 86 -27.60 0.08 27.59
C ASP A 86 -28.76 1.06 27.89
N ALA A 87 -29.23 1.06 29.13
CA ALA A 87 -30.27 2.00 29.59
C ALA A 87 -29.82 3.47 29.51
N TYR A 88 -28.50 3.73 29.70
CA TYR A 88 -27.94 5.06 29.60
C TYR A 88 -27.94 5.57 28.15
N HIS A 89 -27.54 4.75 27.19
CA HIS A 89 -27.63 5.09 25.77
C HIS A 89 -29.09 5.34 25.33
N ALA A 90 -30.00 4.50 25.72
CA ALA A 90 -31.45 4.67 25.45
C ALA A 90 -31.99 5.99 26.03
N MET A 91 -31.67 6.28 27.28
CA MET A 91 -32.08 7.52 27.96
C MET A 91 -31.51 8.76 27.25
N LEU A 92 -30.27 8.74 26.81
CA LEU A 92 -29.65 9.86 26.10
C LEU A 92 -30.35 10.15 24.77
N ALA A 93 -30.80 9.14 24.05
CA ALA A 93 -31.52 9.27 22.78
C ALA A 93 -32.94 9.87 22.99
N GLU A 94 -33.56 9.70 24.16
CA GLU A 94 -34.88 10.20 24.50
C GLU A 94 -34.89 11.63 25.09
N LEU A 95 -33.74 12.22 25.34
CA LEU A 95 -33.64 13.59 25.81
C LEU A 95 -34.22 14.58 24.77
N PRO A 96 -34.77 15.76 25.23
CA PRO A 96 -35.29 16.78 24.32
C PRO A 96 -34.36 17.22 23.21
N THR A 97 -33.05 17.17 23.47
CA THR A 97 -31.97 17.18 22.45
C THR A 97 -31.21 15.86 22.62
N PRO A 98 -31.34 14.92 21.69
CA PRO A 98 -30.64 13.65 21.78
C PRO A 98 -29.13 13.84 21.94
N LEU A 99 -28.56 13.15 22.94
CA LEU A 99 -27.13 13.11 23.20
C LEU A 99 -26.58 11.71 22.89
N THR A 100 -25.31 11.65 22.63
CA THR A 100 -24.59 10.39 22.51
C THR A 100 -23.38 10.38 23.46
N ALA A 101 -23.10 9.22 24.04
CA ALA A 101 -21.94 9.06 24.92
C ALA A 101 -21.07 7.87 24.51
N ARG A 102 -19.84 7.91 24.94
CA ARG A 102 -18.91 6.78 24.95
C ARG A 102 -18.99 6.12 26.30
N VAL A 103 -19.00 4.79 26.33
CA VAL A 103 -18.94 4.04 27.58
C VAL A 103 -17.80 3.05 27.51
N GLY A 104 -16.98 3.00 28.56
CA GLY A 104 -15.90 2.01 28.67
C GLY A 104 -15.79 1.47 30.08
N PHE A 105 -15.66 0.15 30.24
CA PHE A 105 -15.47 -0.44 31.55
C PHE A 105 -14.44 -1.57 31.57
N HIS A 106 -13.91 -1.80 32.77
CA HIS A 106 -12.95 -2.83 33.06
C HIS A 106 -13.30 -3.56 34.35
N TRP A 107 -13.19 -4.88 34.36
CA TRP A 107 -13.30 -5.71 35.55
C TRP A 107 -11.95 -5.95 36.16
N GLY A 108 -11.69 -5.39 37.35
CA GLY A 108 -10.37 -5.50 37.95
C GLY A 108 -10.31 -5.07 39.42
N PRO A 109 -9.15 -5.29 40.07
CA PRO A 109 -8.96 -4.93 41.47
C PRO A 109 -8.91 -3.41 41.65
N VAL A 110 -9.61 -2.92 42.67
CA VAL A 110 -9.58 -1.53 43.11
C VAL A 110 -9.40 -1.48 44.62
N VAL A 111 -8.75 -0.44 45.08
CA VAL A 111 -8.60 -0.12 46.51
C VAL A 111 -9.52 1.04 46.85
N LEU A 112 -10.47 0.84 47.76
CA LEU A 112 -11.36 1.88 48.21
C LEU A 112 -10.80 2.50 49.49
N ARG A 113 -10.64 3.83 49.48
CA ARG A 113 -10.23 4.64 50.63
C ARG A 113 -11.36 5.58 51.03
N THR A 114 -11.76 5.56 52.29
CA THR A 114 -12.76 6.48 52.81
C THR A 114 -12.09 7.80 53.20
N ASN A 115 -12.62 8.91 52.76
CA ASN A 115 -12.19 10.24 53.20
C ASN A 115 -12.72 10.57 54.58
N ARG A 116 -12.04 11.41 55.32
CA ARG A 116 -12.47 11.80 56.63
C ARG A 116 -13.79 12.62 56.52
N PRO A 117 -14.70 12.51 57.53
CA PRO A 117 -15.90 13.32 57.52
C PRO A 117 -15.65 14.83 57.38
N GLU A 118 -14.51 15.31 57.92
CA GLU A 118 -14.06 16.71 57.83
C GLU A 118 -13.73 17.12 56.42
N ASP A 119 -13.00 16.26 55.65
CA ASP A 119 -12.62 16.46 54.27
C ASP A 119 -13.86 16.43 53.38
N VAL A 120 -14.78 15.53 53.65
CA VAL A 120 -16.08 15.43 52.95
C VAL A 120 -16.92 16.67 53.18
N ALA A 121 -16.94 17.19 54.42
CA ALA A 121 -17.62 18.44 54.76
C ALA A 121 -16.97 19.65 54.05
N ALA A 122 -15.65 19.57 53.75
CA ALA A 122 -14.91 20.56 52.98
C ALA A 122 -15.02 20.41 51.46
N GLY A 123 -15.78 19.41 50.96
CA GLY A 123 -16.08 19.19 49.54
C GLY A 123 -15.34 18.03 48.88
N ALA A 124 -14.60 17.20 49.67
CA ALA A 124 -14.04 15.96 49.12
C ALA A 124 -15.13 14.90 48.87
N THR A 125 -14.88 13.96 47.96
CA THR A 125 -15.78 12.79 47.78
C THR A 125 -15.80 11.90 49.03
N PRO A 126 -16.86 11.20 49.33
CA PRO A 126 -16.93 10.32 50.50
C PRO A 126 -15.87 9.21 50.52
N PHE A 127 -15.45 8.78 49.35
CA PHE A 127 -14.39 7.78 49.17
C PHE A 127 -13.63 8.03 47.86
N GLU A 128 -12.42 7.57 47.81
CA GLU A 128 -11.55 7.57 46.63
C GLU A 128 -11.26 6.14 46.20
N VAL A 129 -11.01 6.02 44.93
CA VAL A 129 -10.74 4.74 44.27
C VAL A 129 -9.36 4.77 43.65
N ASP A 130 -8.49 3.83 44.03
CA ASP A 130 -7.16 3.67 43.49
C ASP A 130 -7.05 2.29 42.78
N GLY A 131 -6.10 2.18 41.87
CA GLY A 131 -5.77 0.93 41.19
C GLY A 131 -5.66 1.07 39.68
N VAL A 132 -5.05 0.07 39.03
CA VAL A 132 -4.83 0.03 37.58
C VAL A 132 -6.14 -0.08 36.80
N ALA A 133 -7.22 -0.55 37.45
CA ALA A 133 -8.53 -0.68 36.81
C ALA A 133 -9.10 0.67 36.34
N LEU A 134 -8.84 1.77 37.03
CA LEU A 134 -9.33 3.10 36.67
C LEU A 134 -8.70 3.61 35.34
N PRO A 135 -7.38 3.73 35.23
CA PRO A 135 -6.79 4.17 33.98
C PRO A 135 -7.09 3.20 32.82
N THR A 136 -7.26 1.89 33.08
CA THR A 136 -7.64 0.92 32.07
C THR A 136 -9.03 1.22 31.53
N ALA A 137 -10.04 1.36 32.38
CA ALA A 137 -11.41 1.67 31.98
C ALA A 137 -11.52 3.02 31.26
N ALA A 138 -10.81 4.06 31.75
CA ALA A 138 -10.76 5.37 31.10
C ALA A 138 -10.13 5.31 29.69
N ARG A 139 -9.09 4.50 29.50
CA ARG A 139 -8.49 4.29 28.17
C ARG A 139 -9.45 3.52 27.24
N ILE A 140 -10.14 2.51 27.74
CA ILE A 140 -11.14 1.77 26.98
C ILE A 140 -12.24 2.73 26.50
N MET A 141 -12.78 3.56 27.40
CA MET A 141 -13.79 4.57 27.06
C MET A 141 -13.28 5.55 26.00
N SER A 142 -12.01 5.97 26.08
CA SER A 142 -11.44 6.97 25.16
C SER A 142 -11.36 6.54 23.69
N VAL A 143 -11.46 5.26 23.38
CA VAL A 143 -11.44 4.72 22.01
C VAL A 143 -12.84 4.34 21.51
N ALA A 144 -13.84 4.35 22.38
CA ALA A 144 -15.22 4.07 21.99
C ALA A 144 -15.77 5.18 21.08
N ASN A 145 -16.59 4.79 20.09
CA ASN A 145 -17.40 5.73 19.33
C ASN A 145 -18.65 6.12 20.10
N GLY A 146 -19.35 7.16 19.67
CA GLY A 146 -20.64 7.53 20.26
C GLY A 146 -21.65 6.40 20.14
N GLY A 147 -22.31 6.09 21.27
CA GLY A 147 -23.26 4.98 21.37
C GLY A 147 -22.62 3.60 21.61
N GLN A 148 -21.26 3.51 21.69
CA GLN A 148 -20.58 2.24 21.97
C GLN A 148 -20.32 2.03 23.46
N THR A 149 -20.42 0.78 23.88
CA THR A 149 -19.99 0.28 25.19
C THR A 149 -18.89 -0.73 25.01
N LEU A 150 -17.63 -0.32 25.31
CA LEU A 150 -16.44 -1.16 25.20
C LEU A 150 -16.00 -1.69 26.57
N PHE A 151 -15.39 -2.87 26.58
CA PHE A 151 -14.88 -3.48 27.82
C PHE A 151 -13.72 -4.45 27.56
N SER A 152 -12.98 -4.75 28.62
CA SER A 152 -11.80 -5.63 28.56
C SER A 152 -12.16 -7.12 28.51
N SER A 153 -11.18 -7.98 28.13
CA SER A 153 -11.28 -9.43 28.17
C SER A 153 -11.66 -9.97 29.55
N GLN A 154 -11.12 -9.36 30.62
CA GLN A 154 -11.46 -9.76 32.01
C GLN A 154 -12.96 -9.58 32.31
N ALA A 155 -13.55 -8.51 31.81
CA ALA A 155 -15.00 -8.30 31.95
C ALA A 155 -15.79 -9.26 31.03
N ALA A 156 -15.29 -9.52 29.81
CA ALA A 156 -15.93 -10.46 28.87
C ALA A 156 -15.99 -11.89 29.46
N ASP A 157 -14.94 -12.35 30.10
CA ASP A 157 -14.87 -13.71 30.67
C ASP A 157 -15.87 -13.91 31.82
N VAL A 158 -16.11 -12.86 32.59
CA VAL A 158 -17.15 -12.87 33.66
C VAL A 158 -18.55 -12.80 33.08
N MET A 159 -18.75 -12.07 31.96
CA MET A 159 -20.06 -11.83 31.35
C MET A 159 -20.57 -12.96 30.47
N LYS A 160 -19.70 -13.61 29.69
CA LYS A 160 -20.06 -14.65 28.69
C LYS A 160 -21.06 -15.71 29.23
N PRO A 161 -20.93 -16.19 30.48
CA PRO A 161 -21.85 -17.18 31.01
C PRO A 161 -23.26 -16.63 31.37
N ALA A 162 -23.40 -15.31 31.49
CA ALA A 162 -24.62 -14.63 32.01
C ALA A 162 -25.25 -13.64 31.01
N MET A 163 -24.93 -13.74 29.74
CA MET A 163 -25.43 -12.83 28.70
C MET A 163 -26.93 -13.01 28.43
N PRO A 164 -27.69 -11.90 28.34
CA PRO A 164 -29.03 -11.92 27.79
C PRO A 164 -29.09 -12.45 26.36
N LEU A 165 -30.16 -13.14 25.98
CA LEU A 165 -30.32 -13.78 24.67
C LEU A 165 -30.38 -12.79 23.48
N ASP A 166 -30.76 -11.56 23.74
CA ASP A 166 -30.92 -10.47 22.79
C ASP A 166 -29.64 -9.62 22.62
N MET A 167 -28.62 -9.88 23.42
CA MET A 167 -27.34 -9.21 23.37
C MET A 167 -26.25 -10.09 22.78
N ARG A 168 -25.27 -9.46 22.10
CA ARG A 168 -24.07 -10.11 21.56
C ARG A 168 -22.83 -9.37 21.99
N ILE A 169 -21.76 -10.13 22.14
CA ILE A 169 -20.41 -9.62 22.37
C ILE A 169 -19.64 -9.70 21.05
N HIS A 170 -19.02 -8.59 20.65
CA HIS A 170 -18.14 -8.50 19.49
C HIS A 170 -16.71 -8.21 19.93
N LEU A 171 -15.73 -8.91 19.34
CA LEU A 171 -14.30 -8.74 19.62
C LEU A 171 -13.68 -7.74 18.64
N HIS A 172 -13.09 -6.66 19.14
CA HIS A 172 -12.34 -5.67 18.37
C HIS A 172 -10.84 -5.94 18.27
N GLY A 173 -10.39 -7.12 18.72
CA GLY A 173 -8.98 -7.50 18.70
C GLY A 173 -8.19 -6.92 19.86
N HIS A 174 -6.85 -6.97 19.73
CA HIS A 174 -5.93 -6.53 20.77
C HIS A 174 -5.58 -5.05 20.64
N TRP A 175 -5.55 -4.37 21.77
CA TRP A 175 -5.29 -2.94 21.85
C TRP A 175 -4.18 -2.64 22.84
N ARG A 176 -3.20 -1.84 22.41
CA ARG A 176 -2.19 -1.29 23.29
C ARG A 176 -2.70 0.00 23.91
N LEU A 177 -2.84 0.00 25.22
CA LEU A 177 -3.32 1.15 25.99
C LEU A 177 -2.11 1.78 26.71
N LYS A 178 -1.96 3.10 26.63
CA LYS A 178 -0.83 3.83 27.24
C LYS A 178 -0.85 3.64 28.76
N GLY A 179 0.24 3.13 29.32
CA GLY A 179 0.41 2.86 30.75
C GLY A 179 -0.01 1.43 31.16
N ILE A 180 -0.45 0.59 30.21
CA ILE A 180 -0.71 -0.82 30.43
C ILE A 180 0.35 -1.63 29.71
N ASN A 181 1.00 -2.56 30.41
CA ASN A 181 2.17 -3.27 29.90
C ASN A 181 1.84 -4.20 28.73
N GLU A 182 0.76 -4.97 28.84
CA GLU A 182 0.35 -5.95 27.83
C GLU A 182 -0.87 -5.46 27.04
N PRO A 183 -0.93 -5.75 25.73
CA PRO A 183 -2.14 -5.47 24.96
C PRO A 183 -3.36 -6.22 25.50
N LEU A 184 -4.48 -5.54 25.58
CA LEU A 184 -5.77 -6.11 26.03
C LEU A 184 -6.69 -6.34 24.84
N GLU A 185 -7.44 -7.44 24.87
CA GLU A 185 -8.57 -7.59 23.96
C GLU A 185 -9.72 -6.67 24.41
N LEU A 186 -10.25 -5.93 23.45
CA LEU A 186 -11.43 -5.09 23.66
C LEU A 186 -12.64 -5.73 23.01
N TYR A 187 -13.72 -5.72 23.76
CA TYR A 187 -15.01 -6.24 23.37
C TYR A 187 -16.06 -5.13 23.39
N GLU A 188 -17.08 -5.27 22.57
CA GLU A 188 -18.27 -4.42 22.56
C GLU A 188 -19.50 -5.26 22.88
N VAL A 189 -20.39 -4.73 23.65
CA VAL A 189 -21.73 -5.30 23.84
C VAL A 189 -22.75 -4.45 23.10
N GLY A 190 -23.68 -5.14 22.42
CA GLY A 190 -24.77 -4.51 21.71
C GLY A 190 -25.90 -5.48 21.41
N HIS A 191 -27.04 -4.97 20.95
CA HIS A 191 -28.15 -5.80 20.53
C HIS A 191 -27.82 -6.65 19.32
N ALA A 192 -28.40 -7.83 19.20
CA ALA A 192 -28.12 -8.81 18.16
C ALA A 192 -28.31 -8.30 16.72
N SER A 193 -29.11 -7.26 16.53
CA SER A 193 -29.38 -6.58 15.25
C SER A 193 -28.52 -5.35 15.03
N GLY A 194 -27.74 -4.92 16.02
CA GLY A 194 -26.85 -3.76 15.93
C GLY A 194 -25.57 -4.12 15.17
N ALA A 195 -25.19 -3.26 14.27
CA ALA A 195 -23.92 -3.44 13.57
C ALA A 195 -22.80 -2.67 14.29
N VAL A 196 -21.64 -3.25 14.29
CA VAL A 196 -20.49 -2.88 15.10
C VAL A 196 -19.51 -2.07 14.27
N LEU A 197 -19.15 -0.85 14.69
CA LEU A 197 -18.09 -0.05 14.12
C LEU A 197 -16.78 -0.31 14.87
N PRO A 198 -15.63 -0.39 14.20
CA PRO A 198 -14.35 -0.46 14.90
C PRO A 198 -14.12 0.79 15.75
N PRO A 199 -13.59 0.66 16.97
CA PRO A 199 -13.16 1.79 17.77
C PRO A 199 -12.12 2.65 17.06
N GLU A 200 -12.13 3.96 17.28
CA GLU A 200 -11.15 4.88 16.71
C GLU A 200 -9.87 4.88 17.54
N GLY A 201 -8.74 4.57 16.89
CA GLY A 201 -7.41 4.62 17.52
C GLY A 201 -6.95 6.03 17.82
N SER A 202 -6.02 6.16 18.77
CA SER A 202 -5.33 7.41 19.11
C SER A 202 -3.89 7.13 19.49
N SER A 203 -3.06 8.17 19.65
CA SER A 203 -1.70 8.02 20.17
C SER A 203 -1.63 7.42 21.60
N LYS A 204 -2.74 7.40 22.33
CA LYS A 204 -2.85 6.84 23.67
C LYS A 204 -3.42 5.42 23.72
N ALA A 205 -4.13 5.00 22.68
CA ALA A 205 -4.74 3.69 22.57
C ALA A 205 -4.92 3.32 21.09
N TYR A 206 -4.30 2.22 20.63
CA TYR A 206 -4.33 1.79 19.24
C TYR A 206 -4.35 0.27 19.13
N ARG A 207 -4.95 -0.21 18.05
CA ARG A 207 -5.07 -1.65 17.76
C ARG A 207 -3.72 -2.23 17.36
N VAL A 208 -3.43 -3.46 17.82
CA VAL A 208 -2.21 -4.20 17.50
C VAL A 208 -2.52 -5.62 17.07
N LEU A 209 -1.62 -6.21 16.29
CA LEU A 209 -1.67 -7.61 15.87
C LEU A 209 -0.38 -8.29 16.31
N LEU A 210 -0.50 -9.55 16.74
CA LEU A 210 0.65 -10.40 17.03
C LEU A 210 1.17 -11.01 15.72
N ARG A 211 2.39 -10.68 15.35
CA ARG A 211 3.05 -11.25 14.17
C ARG A 211 4.46 -11.69 14.57
N ASP A 212 4.77 -12.94 14.33
CA ASP A 212 6.09 -13.53 14.64
C ASP A 212 6.54 -13.31 16.11
N GLY A 213 5.58 -13.31 17.04
CA GLY A 213 5.83 -13.07 18.47
C GLY A 213 5.97 -11.60 18.87
N ILE A 214 5.78 -10.66 17.94
CA ILE A 214 5.89 -9.22 18.19
C ILE A 214 4.54 -8.54 17.95
N TRP A 215 4.15 -7.65 18.85
CA TRP A 215 2.96 -6.81 18.69
C TRP A 215 3.25 -5.62 17.78
N ILE A 216 2.63 -5.59 16.60
CA ILE A 216 2.75 -4.49 15.64
C ILE A 216 1.46 -3.66 15.59
N PRO A 217 1.56 -2.31 15.46
CA PRO A 217 0.39 -1.47 15.23
C PRO A 217 -0.31 -1.83 13.92
N THR A 218 -1.65 -1.85 13.92
CA THR A 218 -2.41 -2.15 12.69
C THR A 218 -2.21 -1.10 11.60
N GLU A 219 -1.89 0.14 11.95
CA GLU A 219 -1.55 1.20 11.01
C GLU A 219 -0.28 0.90 10.16
N SER A 220 0.60 0.03 10.66
CA SER A 220 1.79 -0.43 9.93
C SER A 220 1.52 -1.59 8.97
N LEU A 221 0.29 -2.10 8.89
CA LEU A 221 -0.07 -3.12 7.92
C LEU A 221 0.07 -2.60 6.49
N PRO A 222 0.46 -3.46 5.54
CA PRO A 222 0.62 -3.05 4.15
C PRO A 222 -0.67 -2.46 3.58
N ASN A 223 -0.60 -1.24 3.04
CA ASN A 223 -1.71 -0.60 2.37
C ASN A 223 -1.20 0.53 1.45
N ASN A 224 -2.03 0.92 0.48
CA ASN A 224 -1.79 2.07 -0.39
C ASN A 224 -2.88 3.16 -0.23
N LEU A 225 -3.56 3.18 0.92
CA LEU A 225 -4.57 4.18 1.22
C LEU A 225 -3.89 5.51 1.54
N GLY A 226 -4.09 6.54 0.70
CA GLY A 226 -3.61 7.91 0.97
C GLY A 226 -4.22 8.50 2.25
N SER A 227 -3.82 9.70 2.70
CA SER A 227 -4.46 10.41 3.81
C SER A 227 -5.92 10.74 3.48
N GLU A 228 -6.80 10.75 4.48
CA GLU A 228 -8.17 11.22 4.29
C GLU A 228 -8.17 12.76 4.33
N PRO A 229 -8.47 13.45 3.22
CA PRO A 229 -8.25 14.89 3.12
C PRO A 229 -9.30 15.72 3.89
N ASP A 230 -10.46 15.13 4.23
CA ASP A 230 -11.60 15.85 4.80
C ASP A 230 -12.40 14.97 5.75
N VAL A 231 -13.17 15.61 6.62
CA VAL A 231 -14.08 14.94 7.56
C VAL A 231 -15.08 14.08 6.77
N PHE A 232 -15.17 12.81 7.14
CA PHE A 232 -16.17 11.88 6.65
C PHE A 232 -17.47 12.09 7.43
N VAL A 233 -18.59 12.24 6.73
CA VAL A 233 -19.89 12.54 7.38
C VAL A 233 -20.88 11.40 7.12
N GLY A 234 -21.49 10.91 8.21
CA GLY A 234 -22.56 9.92 8.14
C GLY A 234 -22.12 8.54 7.63
N ARG A 235 -23.04 7.86 6.93
CA ARG A 235 -22.82 6.55 6.31
C ARG A 235 -22.56 5.41 7.30
N THR A 236 -22.94 5.59 8.54
CA THR A 236 -22.74 4.59 9.59
C THR A 236 -23.45 3.28 9.25
N THR A 237 -24.69 3.37 8.78
CA THR A 237 -25.51 2.20 8.39
C THR A 237 -24.89 1.43 7.26
N GLU A 238 -24.38 2.11 6.23
CA GLU A 238 -23.76 1.47 5.06
C GLU A 238 -22.41 0.84 5.42
N LEU A 239 -21.60 1.50 6.25
CA LEU A 239 -20.36 0.91 6.77
C LEU A 239 -20.63 -0.36 7.56
N GLN A 240 -21.69 -0.35 8.35
CA GLN A 240 -22.15 -1.47 9.13
C GLN A 240 -22.67 -2.62 8.25
N ALA A 241 -23.44 -2.31 7.20
CA ALA A 241 -23.94 -3.28 6.24
C ALA A 241 -22.77 -3.98 5.52
N LEU A 242 -21.73 -3.24 5.12
CA LEU A 242 -20.51 -3.78 4.55
C LEU A 242 -19.81 -4.75 5.52
N ALA A 243 -19.64 -4.34 6.77
CA ALA A 243 -19.01 -5.18 7.79
C ALA A 243 -19.82 -6.47 8.02
N ALA A 244 -21.14 -6.36 8.14
CA ALA A 244 -22.04 -7.49 8.31
C ALA A 244 -21.95 -8.47 7.12
N ALA A 245 -21.92 -7.95 5.88
CA ALA A 245 -21.77 -8.77 4.68
C ALA A 245 -20.45 -9.55 4.69
N PHE A 246 -19.31 -8.91 4.97
CA PHE A 246 -18.03 -9.61 5.01
C PHE A 246 -17.91 -10.57 6.21
N ASN A 247 -18.49 -10.25 7.35
CA ASN A 247 -18.52 -11.11 8.54
C ASN A 247 -19.41 -12.37 8.34
N SER A 248 -20.47 -12.26 7.50
CA SER A 248 -21.29 -13.43 7.13
C SER A 248 -20.59 -14.38 6.15
N GLY A 249 -19.37 -14.05 5.71
CA GLY A 249 -18.58 -14.87 4.80
C GLY A 249 -18.71 -14.48 3.34
N VAL A 250 -19.45 -13.44 2.97
CA VAL A 250 -19.47 -12.87 1.62
C VAL A 250 -18.05 -12.48 1.21
N ARG A 251 -17.66 -12.83 0.00
CA ARG A 251 -16.30 -12.60 -0.51
C ARG A 251 -16.19 -11.39 -1.44
N SER A 252 -17.30 -11.01 -2.07
CA SER A 252 -17.37 -9.88 -3.00
C SER A 252 -18.61 -9.05 -2.71
N VAL A 253 -18.41 -7.78 -2.42
CA VAL A 253 -19.48 -6.79 -2.25
C VAL A 253 -19.34 -5.73 -3.32
N THR A 254 -20.41 -5.47 -4.05
CA THR A 254 -20.48 -4.40 -5.05
C THR A 254 -21.28 -3.23 -4.50
N LEU A 255 -20.61 -2.10 -4.26
CA LEU A 255 -21.23 -0.81 -3.97
C LEU A 255 -21.83 -0.24 -5.24
N LEU A 256 -23.16 -0.33 -5.34
CA LEU A 256 -23.92 0.14 -6.49
C LEU A 256 -24.45 1.54 -6.25
N GLY A 257 -24.27 2.45 -7.20
CA GLY A 257 -24.87 3.78 -7.10
C GLY A 257 -24.44 4.73 -8.21
N ILE A 258 -25.15 5.82 -8.34
CA ILE A 258 -24.87 6.85 -9.35
C ILE A 258 -23.54 7.58 -9.10
N GLY A 259 -23.06 8.33 -10.12
CA GLY A 259 -21.89 9.20 -9.97
C GLY A 259 -22.11 10.26 -8.91
N GLY A 260 -21.07 10.56 -8.12
CA GLY A 260 -21.12 11.60 -7.10
C GLY A 260 -21.83 11.23 -5.78
N VAL A 261 -22.35 9.98 -5.64
CA VAL A 261 -23.04 9.52 -4.41
C VAL A 261 -22.08 9.15 -3.27
N GLY A 262 -20.77 9.05 -3.55
CA GLY A 262 -19.74 8.81 -2.53
C GLY A 262 -19.25 7.36 -2.41
N LYS A 263 -19.46 6.49 -3.43
CA LYS A 263 -19.02 5.09 -3.43
C LYS A 263 -17.54 4.92 -3.07
N THR A 264 -16.67 5.61 -3.78
CA THR A 264 -15.21 5.56 -3.59
C THR A 264 -14.82 6.00 -2.18
N ARG A 265 -15.42 7.07 -1.66
CA ARG A 265 -15.15 7.56 -0.29
C ARG A 265 -15.60 6.55 0.78
N LEU A 266 -16.79 5.95 0.60
CA LEU A 266 -17.28 4.92 1.51
C LEU A 266 -16.37 3.69 1.50
N ALA A 267 -15.93 3.23 0.32
CA ALA A 267 -15.03 2.10 0.18
C ALA A 267 -13.67 2.37 0.85
N GLN A 268 -13.10 3.57 0.67
CA GLN A 268 -11.85 3.97 1.32
C GLN A 268 -12.01 4.10 2.83
N ARG A 269 -13.11 4.66 3.32
CA ARG A 269 -13.41 4.76 4.77
C ARG A 269 -13.55 3.37 5.40
N TYR A 270 -14.29 2.46 4.75
CA TYR A 270 -14.38 1.07 5.18
C TYR A 270 -12.98 0.44 5.25
N ALA A 271 -12.21 0.53 4.17
CA ALA A 271 -10.88 -0.03 4.05
C ALA A 271 -9.92 0.42 5.18
N ARG A 272 -9.98 1.70 5.58
CA ARG A 272 -9.19 2.23 6.71
C ARG A 272 -9.68 1.70 8.05
N SER A 273 -10.99 1.79 8.29
CA SER A 273 -11.57 1.45 9.58
C SER A 273 -11.39 -0.03 9.94
N TRP A 274 -11.40 -0.91 8.93
CA TRP A 274 -11.22 -2.36 9.10
C TRP A 274 -9.83 -2.87 8.70
N LEU A 275 -8.84 -2.00 8.54
CA LEU A 275 -7.47 -2.39 8.16
C LEU A 275 -6.92 -3.52 9.05
N GLY A 276 -7.18 -3.47 10.34
CA GLY A 276 -6.75 -4.48 11.30
C GLY A 276 -7.34 -5.89 11.11
N ASP A 277 -8.41 -6.05 10.32
CA ASP A 277 -9.03 -7.35 10.02
C ASP A 277 -8.39 -8.02 8.79
N TYR A 278 -7.49 -7.31 8.10
CA TYR A 278 -6.82 -7.75 6.88
C TYR A 278 -5.29 -7.81 7.04
N PRO A 279 -4.75 -8.83 7.74
CA PRO A 279 -3.29 -8.94 7.97
C PRO A 279 -2.44 -8.98 6.68
N GLY A 280 -3.02 -9.43 5.56
CA GLY A 280 -2.39 -9.41 4.22
C GLY A 280 -2.43 -8.04 3.53
N GLY A 281 -3.01 -7.04 4.21
CA GLY A 281 -3.09 -5.67 3.73
C GLY A 281 -4.40 -5.27 3.08
N VAL A 282 -4.53 -3.97 2.82
CA VAL A 282 -5.67 -3.35 2.15
C VAL A 282 -5.17 -2.55 0.95
N TRP A 283 -5.77 -2.80 -0.22
CA TRP A 283 -5.24 -2.29 -1.48
C TRP A 283 -6.35 -1.63 -2.31
N PHE A 284 -6.16 -0.35 -2.59
CA PHE A 284 -7.04 0.43 -3.44
C PHE A 284 -6.53 0.39 -4.89
N CYS A 285 -7.38 -0.06 -5.81
CA CYS A 285 -7.07 -0.26 -7.21
C CYS A 285 -8.06 0.56 -8.05
N ASP A 286 -7.60 1.66 -8.65
CA ASP A 286 -8.41 2.43 -9.60
C ASP A 286 -8.37 1.77 -10.98
N LEU A 287 -9.54 1.39 -11.50
CA LEU A 287 -9.71 0.74 -12.79
C LEU A 287 -10.13 1.70 -13.89
N ALA A 288 -10.10 3.01 -13.64
CA ALA A 288 -10.56 4.02 -14.61
C ALA A 288 -9.88 3.92 -15.98
N GLN A 289 -8.64 3.44 -16.04
CA GLN A 289 -7.88 3.26 -17.28
C GLN A 289 -7.91 1.85 -17.86
N ALA A 290 -8.40 0.87 -17.12
CA ALA A 290 -8.52 -0.50 -17.61
C ALA A 290 -9.54 -0.58 -18.76
N ARG A 291 -9.23 -1.35 -19.81
CA ARG A 291 -10.11 -1.55 -20.98
C ARG A 291 -10.27 -3.02 -21.33
N GLU A 292 -9.40 -3.89 -20.82
CA GLU A 292 -9.27 -5.30 -21.11
C GLU A 292 -8.97 -6.10 -19.85
N PRO A 293 -9.15 -7.45 -19.83
CA PRO A 293 -8.84 -8.28 -18.66
C PRO A 293 -7.41 -8.11 -18.13
N ASP A 294 -6.44 -8.03 -19.02
CA ASP A 294 -5.04 -7.82 -18.64
C ASP A 294 -4.82 -6.45 -17.99
N GLY A 295 -5.49 -5.41 -18.50
CA GLY A 295 -5.47 -4.07 -17.90
C GLY A 295 -6.02 -4.05 -16.48
N ILE A 296 -7.06 -4.86 -16.18
CA ILE A 296 -7.58 -5.02 -14.81
C ILE A 296 -6.53 -5.71 -13.93
N ALA A 297 -5.96 -6.81 -14.41
CA ALA A 297 -4.94 -7.55 -13.67
C ALA A 297 -3.71 -6.67 -13.36
N PHE A 298 -3.32 -5.83 -14.30
CA PHE A 298 -2.19 -4.91 -14.12
C PHE A 298 -2.49 -3.76 -13.16
N ALA A 299 -3.68 -3.16 -13.21
CA ALA A 299 -4.06 -2.13 -12.25
C ALA A 299 -4.04 -2.68 -10.82
N VAL A 300 -4.52 -3.89 -10.62
CA VAL A 300 -4.46 -4.59 -9.33
C VAL A 300 -3.01 -4.93 -8.96
N ALA A 301 -2.21 -5.43 -9.88
CA ALA A 301 -0.81 -5.76 -9.64
C ALA A 301 0.02 -4.51 -9.28
N GLN A 302 -0.22 -3.40 -9.95
CA GLN A 302 0.41 -2.10 -9.64
C GLN A 302 0.06 -1.64 -8.22
N ALA A 303 -1.22 -1.70 -7.86
CA ALA A 303 -1.64 -1.37 -6.50
C ALA A 303 -0.98 -2.26 -5.45
N LEU A 304 -0.81 -3.54 -5.76
CA LEU A 304 -0.16 -4.56 -4.91
C LEU A 304 1.37 -4.51 -4.99
N THR A 305 1.96 -3.64 -5.83
CA THR A 305 3.41 -3.61 -6.12
C THR A 305 3.98 -4.95 -6.59
N ILE A 306 3.20 -5.71 -7.38
CA ILE A 306 3.56 -7.03 -7.91
C ILE A 306 3.96 -6.91 -9.38
N GLN A 307 5.01 -7.62 -9.79
CA GLN A 307 5.37 -7.79 -11.19
C GLN A 307 4.64 -9.02 -11.78
N LEU A 308 3.81 -8.78 -12.79
CA LEU A 308 3.16 -9.85 -13.55
C LEU A 308 3.95 -10.12 -14.85
N GLY A 309 4.76 -11.17 -14.86
CA GLY A 309 5.37 -11.71 -16.08
C GLY A 309 4.57 -12.88 -16.67
N GLY A 310 4.80 -13.24 -17.97
CA GLY A 310 4.22 -14.42 -18.65
C GLY A 310 2.86 -14.25 -19.30
N ASP A 311 2.27 -15.36 -19.78
CA ASP A 311 1.22 -15.36 -20.79
C ASP A 311 -0.22 -15.13 -20.28
N ASP A 312 -0.53 -15.36 -19.01
CA ASP A 312 -1.85 -15.09 -18.41
C ASP A 312 -1.70 -14.25 -17.13
N PRO A 313 -1.75 -12.90 -17.22
CA PRO A 313 -1.65 -12.01 -16.07
C PRO A 313 -2.75 -12.24 -15.04
N VAL A 314 -3.97 -12.61 -15.50
CA VAL A 314 -5.12 -12.86 -14.62
C VAL A 314 -4.88 -14.09 -13.74
N GLU A 315 -4.37 -15.18 -14.33
CA GLU A 315 -4.05 -16.41 -13.60
C GLU A 315 -2.88 -16.21 -12.63
N ARG A 316 -1.84 -15.52 -13.07
CA ARG A 316 -0.69 -15.21 -12.20
C ARG A 316 -1.08 -14.34 -11.02
N LEU A 317 -1.93 -13.35 -11.23
CA LEU A 317 -2.46 -12.55 -10.13
C LEU A 317 -3.28 -13.44 -9.18
N SER A 318 -4.04 -14.42 -9.68
CA SER A 318 -4.74 -15.39 -8.83
C SER A 318 -3.81 -16.09 -7.84
N ALA A 319 -2.67 -16.58 -8.32
CA ALA A 319 -1.66 -17.24 -7.47
C ALA A 319 -1.06 -16.29 -6.43
N GLN A 320 -0.78 -15.04 -6.81
CA GLN A 320 -0.26 -14.02 -5.91
C GLN A 320 -1.26 -13.65 -4.81
N LEU A 321 -2.54 -13.55 -5.14
CA LEU A 321 -3.61 -13.27 -4.18
C LEU A 321 -3.77 -14.38 -3.14
N VAL A 322 -3.61 -15.66 -3.54
CA VAL A 322 -3.61 -16.79 -2.60
C VAL A 322 -2.51 -16.64 -1.54
N MET A 323 -1.32 -16.22 -1.95
CA MET A 323 -0.16 -16.08 -1.06
C MET A 323 -0.31 -14.94 -0.04
N ARG A 324 -1.08 -13.90 -0.36
CA ARG A 324 -1.31 -12.78 0.56
C ARG A 324 -2.21 -13.11 1.76
N GLY A 325 -2.95 -14.21 1.68
CA GLY A 325 -3.85 -14.60 2.76
C GLY A 325 -5.07 -13.68 2.88
N THR A 326 -5.42 -13.31 4.12
CA THR A 326 -6.59 -12.45 4.38
C THR A 326 -6.26 -11.00 4.05
N CYS A 327 -6.69 -10.51 2.89
CA CYS A 327 -6.52 -9.12 2.46
C CYS A 327 -7.81 -8.58 1.82
N LEU A 328 -7.90 -7.25 1.72
CA LEU A 328 -9.00 -6.55 1.06
C LEU A 328 -8.50 -5.86 -0.20
N LEU A 329 -9.17 -6.12 -1.32
CA LEU A 329 -9.00 -5.39 -2.56
C LEU A 329 -10.21 -4.50 -2.81
N VAL A 330 -9.98 -3.19 -2.89
CA VAL A 330 -10.98 -2.20 -3.31
C VAL A 330 -10.77 -1.94 -4.78
N LEU A 331 -11.73 -2.37 -5.61
CA LEU A 331 -11.72 -2.22 -7.07
C LEU A 331 -12.64 -1.06 -7.45
N ASP A 332 -12.07 0.12 -7.70
CA ASP A 332 -12.85 1.32 -7.96
C ASP A 332 -13.09 1.53 -9.45
N ASN A 333 -14.23 2.12 -9.81
CA ASN A 333 -14.67 2.41 -11.18
C ASN A 333 -14.82 1.17 -12.08
N PHE A 334 -15.33 0.07 -11.55
CA PHE A 334 -15.42 -1.22 -12.24
C PHE A 334 -16.41 -1.20 -13.43
N GLU A 335 -17.37 -0.27 -13.48
CA GLU A 335 -18.36 -0.15 -14.55
C GLU A 335 -17.74 -0.10 -15.96
N GLN A 336 -16.53 0.41 -16.11
CA GLN A 336 -15.85 0.50 -17.41
C GLN A 336 -15.42 -0.86 -17.97
N VAL A 337 -15.25 -1.83 -17.09
CA VAL A 337 -14.75 -3.16 -17.38
C VAL A 337 -15.68 -4.27 -16.89
N ALA A 338 -16.91 -3.93 -16.50
CA ALA A 338 -17.91 -4.88 -15.94
C ALA A 338 -18.10 -6.13 -16.80
N ARG A 339 -18.12 -5.99 -18.14
CA ARG A 339 -18.19 -7.11 -19.09
C ARG A 339 -17.09 -8.16 -18.95
N PHE A 340 -15.99 -7.81 -18.29
CA PHE A 340 -14.86 -8.72 -18.06
C PHE A 340 -14.83 -9.29 -16.63
N ALA A 341 -15.79 -8.96 -15.78
CA ALA A 341 -15.86 -9.44 -14.40
C ALA A 341 -15.79 -10.98 -14.30
N GLY A 342 -16.46 -11.69 -15.21
CA GLY A 342 -16.42 -13.17 -15.29
C GLY A 342 -15.03 -13.74 -15.61
N LYS A 343 -14.23 -13.02 -16.41
CA LYS A 343 -12.89 -13.45 -16.83
C LYS A 343 -11.79 -13.05 -15.84
N THR A 344 -12.06 -12.16 -14.91
CA THR A 344 -11.10 -11.59 -13.95
C THR A 344 -11.56 -11.85 -12.52
N LEU A 345 -12.41 -10.99 -11.96
CA LEU A 345 -12.85 -11.03 -10.57
C LEU A 345 -13.43 -12.40 -10.16
N SER A 346 -14.26 -13.03 -11.02
CA SER A 346 -14.81 -14.37 -10.75
C SER A 346 -13.72 -15.44 -10.62
N ARG A 347 -12.63 -15.35 -11.38
CA ARG A 347 -11.48 -16.27 -11.25
C ARG A 347 -10.75 -16.04 -9.92
N TRP A 348 -10.51 -14.80 -9.55
CA TRP A 348 -9.84 -14.44 -8.29
C TRP A 348 -10.63 -14.85 -7.05
N ILE A 349 -11.96 -14.63 -7.06
CA ILE A 349 -12.85 -15.06 -5.96
C ILE A 349 -12.78 -16.58 -5.76
N ARG A 350 -12.68 -17.36 -6.85
CA ARG A 350 -12.56 -18.83 -6.75
C ARG A 350 -11.19 -19.28 -6.29
N ALA A 351 -10.14 -18.67 -6.81
CA ALA A 351 -8.76 -19.07 -6.54
C ALA A 351 -8.30 -18.67 -5.13
N ALA A 352 -8.71 -17.48 -4.63
CA ALA A 352 -8.22 -16.89 -3.39
C ALA A 352 -9.34 -16.74 -2.33
N PRO A 353 -9.71 -17.81 -1.61
CA PRO A 353 -10.88 -17.81 -0.71
C PRO A 353 -10.75 -16.88 0.52
N LYS A 354 -9.53 -16.52 0.89
CA LYS A 354 -9.26 -15.60 2.03
C LYS A 354 -9.31 -14.12 1.63
N VAL A 355 -9.26 -13.81 0.33
CA VAL A 355 -9.32 -12.43 -0.17
C VAL A 355 -10.76 -11.93 -0.16
N ARG A 356 -10.93 -10.67 0.20
CA ARG A 356 -12.20 -9.95 0.13
C ARG A 356 -12.11 -8.89 -0.97
N PHE A 357 -13.20 -8.72 -1.71
CA PHE A 357 -13.31 -7.77 -2.80
C PHE A 357 -14.43 -6.78 -2.51
N LEU A 358 -14.10 -5.51 -2.47
CA LEU A 358 -15.04 -4.39 -2.38
C LEU A 358 -15.00 -3.64 -3.71
N VAL A 359 -16.07 -3.71 -4.47
CA VAL A 359 -16.13 -3.15 -5.82
C VAL A 359 -17.02 -1.92 -5.82
N THR A 360 -16.61 -0.83 -6.47
CA THR A 360 -17.51 0.29 -6.75
C THR A 360 -17.93 0.25 -8.21
N SER A 361 -19.23 0.37 -8.47
CA SER A 361 -19.76 0.32 -9.82
C SER A 361 -21.05 1.15 -9.96
N ARG A 362 -21.37 1.56 -11.19
CA ARG A 362 -22.66 2.15 -11.56
C ARG A 362 -23.66 1.11 -12.04
N GLU A 363 -23.20 -0.09 -12.32
CA GLU A 363 -24.01 -1.21 -12.79
C GLU A 363 -23.63 -2.50 -12.05
N VAL A 364 -24.56 -3.45 -12.04
CA VAL A 364 -24.38 -4.77 -11.41
C VAL A 364 -23.43 -5.60 -12.29
N LEU A 365 -22.49 -6.36 -11.66
CA LEU A 365 -21.51 -7.17 -12.38
C LEU A 365 -22.06 -8.51 -12.82
N GLY A 366 -23.16 -9.00 -12.22
CA GLY A 366 -23.81 -10.25 -12.55
C GLY A 366 -23.00 -11.49 -12.19
N LEU A 367 -22.17 -11.43 -11.16
CA LEU A 367 -21.34 -12.55 -10.74
C LEU A 367 -22.09 -13.49 -9.78
N PRO A 368 -21.88 -14.82 -9.90
CA PRO A 368 -22.42 -15.77 -8.93
C PRO A 368 -21.93 -15.47 -7.51
N GLY A 369 -22.86 -15.26 -6.57
CA GLY A 369 -22.54 -14.92 -5.17
C GLY A 369 -22.11 -13.48 -4.96
N GLU A 370 -22.34 -12.59 -5.90
CA GLU A 370 -22.19 -11.15 -5.73
C GLU A 370 -23.20 -10.62 -4.70
N HIS A 371 -22.71 -9.93 -3.68
CA HIS A 371 -23.55 -9.18 -2.76
C HIS A 371 -23.60 -7.72 -3.22
N ILE A 372 -24.81 -7.22 -3.45
CA ILE A 372 -25.01 -5.85 -3.94
C ILE A 372 -25.48 -4.99 -2.80
N GLU A 373 -24.69 -3.97 -2.48
CA GLU A 373 -25.05 -2.91 -1.53
C GLU A 373 -25.35 -1.62 -2.30
N GLY A 374 -26.64 -1.25 -2.31
CA GLY A 374 -27.09 -0.05 -2.99
C GLY A 374 -26.83 1.20 -2.14
N LEU A 375 -26.03 2.14 -2.65
CA LEU A 375 -25.71 3.36 -1.91
C LEU A 375 -26.75 4.47 -2.19
N PRO A 376 -27.63 4.80 -1.21
CA PRO A 376 -28.59 5.89 -1.35
C PRO A 376 -27.90 7.25 -1.23
N PRO A 377 -28.56 8.38 -1.57
CA PRO A 377 -28.12 9.71 -1.16
C PRO A 377 -28.00 9.85 0.36
N LEU A 378 -27.32 10.89 0.82
CA LEU A 378 -27.23 11.20 2.26
C LEU A 378 -28.63 11.48 2.85
N THR A 379 -28.76 11.35 4.17
CA THR A 379 -29.93 11.91 4.88
C THR A 379 -29.88 13.45 4.82
N ASN A 380 -30.98 14.11 5.16
CA ASN A 380 -30.99 15.56 5.23
C ASN A 380 -29.99 16.10 6.24
N GLU A 381 -29.90 15.46 7.39
CA GLU A 381 -29.00 15.82 8.50
C GLU A 381 -27.54 15.67 8.08
N GLU A 382 -27.19 14.53 7.47
CA GLU A 382 -25.83 14.26 6.97
C GLU A 382 -25.44 15.25 5.86
N ALA A 383 -26.35 15.55 4.93
CA ALA A 383 -26.09 16.49 3.85
C ALA A 383 -25.88 17.93 4.37
N VAL A 384 -26.65 18.35 5.38
CA VAL A 384 -26.47 19.64 6.07
C VAL A 384 -25.15 19.66 6.83
N GLN A 385 -24.77 18.57 7.51
CA GLN A 385 -23.47 18.45 8.19
C GLN A 385 -22.32 18.53 7.18
N LEU A 386 -22.44 17.84 6.06
CA LEU A 386 -21.44 17.88 4.97
C LEU A 386 -21.28 19.32 4.45
N PHE A 387 -22.40 20.03 4.18
CA PHE A 387 -22.36 21.42 3.74
C PHE A 387 -21.62 22.32 4.73
N LYS A 388 -21.95 22.22 6.03
CA LYS A 388 -21.33 23.02 7.10
C LYS A 388 -19.83 22.69 7.22
N GLY A 389 -19.47 21.42 7.21
CA GLY A 389 -18.07 20.95 7.29
C GLY A 389 -17.23 21.46 6.11
N ARG A 390 -17.78 21.35 4.89
CA ARG A 390 -17.09 21.84 3.67
C ARG A 390 -16.92 23.35 3.64
N ARG A 391 -17.87 24.09 4.15
CA ARG A 391 -17.78 25.54 4.28
C ARG A 391 -16.61 25.94 5.20
N ILE A 392 -16.46 25.25 6.33
CA ILE A 392 -15.35 25.47 7.27
C ILE A 392 -14.01 25.10 6.61
N SER A 393 -13.93 23.96 5.94
CA SER A 393 -12.72 23.53 5.21
C SER A 393 -12.34 24.50 4.08
N ALA A 394 -13.31 25.18 3.49
CA ALA A 394 -13.10 26.24 2.50
C ALA A 394 -12.65 27.59 3.12
N GLY A 395 -12.38 27.63 4.42
CA GLY A 395 -11.93 28.83 5.13
C GLY A 395 -13.01 29.85 5.44
N ILE A 396 -14.30 29.48 5.34
CA ILE A 396 -15.42 30.36 5.66
C ILE A 396 -15.80 30.16 7.14
N ALA A 397 -15.16 30.92 8.01
CA ALA A 397 -15.38 30.83 9.47
C ALA A 397 -16.58 31.63 9.99
N GLU A 398 -17.16 32.52 9.15
CA GLU A 398 -18.28 33.34 9.55
C GLU A 398 -19.51 32.49 9.90
N PRO A 399 -20.21 32.75 11.00
CA PRO A 399 -21.44 32.03 11.36
C PRO A 399 -22.52 32.24 10.30
N LEU A 400 -23.31 31.19 10.05
CA LEU A 400 -24.47 31.28 9.17
C LEU A 400 -25.56 32.12 9.83
N SER A 401 -26.23 33.01 9.08
CA SER A 401 -27.41 33.71 9.56
C SER A 401 -28.56 32.74 9.86
N VAL A 402 -29.53 33.15 10.64
CA VAL A 402 -30.74 32.34 10.93
C VAL A 402 -31.46 31.97 9.62
N ALA A 403 -31.60 32.92 8.69
CA ALA A 403 -32.22 32.67 7.40
C ALA A 403 -31.45 31.64 6.55
N ASP A 404 -30.10 31.63 6.63
CA ASP A 404 -29.27 30.65 5.94
C ASP A 404 -29.38 29.25 6.55
N LEU A 405 -29.42 29.16 7.89
CA LEU A 405 -29.62 27.89 8.59
C LEU A 405 -30.97 27.26 8.23
N ASP A 406 -32.04 28.08 8.19
CA ASP A 406 -33.39 27.64 7.80
C ASP A 406 -33.48 27.23 6.32
N ALA A 407 -32.64 27.80 5.46
CA ALA A 407 -32.58 27.46 4.05
C ALA A 407 -31.81 26.14 3.74
N LEU A 408 -30.91 25.71 4.64
CA LEU A 408 -30.04 24.53 4.36
C LEU A 408 -30.81 23.24 4.09
N PRO A 409 -31.85 22.84 4.85
CA PRO A 409 -32.60 21.61 4.58
C PRO A 409 -33.20 21.61 3.17
N LYS A 410 -33.76 22.74 2.73
CA LYS A 410 -34.33 22.90 1.39
C LYS A 410 -33.25 22.92 0.30
N LEU A 411 -32.11 23.52 0.57
CA LEU A 411 -30.99 23.54 -0.35
C LEU A 411 -30.47 22.12 -0.63
N VAL A 412 -30.22 21.34 0.42
CA VAL A 412 -29.71 19.98 0.25
C VAL A 412 -30.72 19.04 -0.39
N GLU A 413 -32.03 19.27 -0.16
CA GLU A 413 -33.10 18.55 -0.83
C GLU A 413 -33.12 18.85 -2.34
N LEU A 414 -33.00 20.13 -2.76
CA LEU A 414 -32.87 20.54 -4.15
C LEU A 414 -31.64 19.93 -4.83
N LEU A 415 -30.59 19.62 -4.08
CA LEU A 415 -29.39 18.96 -4.56
C LEU A 415 -29.48 17.42 -4.50
N ASP A 416 -30.68 16.86 -4.32
CA ASP A 416 -30.96 15.43 -4.15
C ASP A 416 -30.07 14.76 -3.06
N ARG A 417 -29.54 15.55 -2.15
CA ARG A 417 -28.63 15.09 -1.08
C ARG A 417 -27.42 14.34 -1.60
N LEU A 418 -27.02 14.65 -2.83
CA LEU A 418 -25.83 14.05 -3.44
C LEU A 418 -24.56 14.71 -2.88
N PRO A 419 -23.62 13.95 -2.28
CA PRO A 419 -22.42 14.54 -1.67
C PRO A 419 -21.67 15.50 -2.58
N LEU A 420 -21.42 15.13 -3.83
CA LEU A 420 -20.71 15.99 -4.78
C LEU A 420 -21.46 17.30 -5.07
N ALA A 421 -22.78 17.24 -5.23
CA ALA A 421 -23.58 18.43 -5.45
C ALA A 421 -23.59 19.35 -4.22
N VAL A 422 -23.67 18.77 -3.02
CA VAL A 422 -23.62 19.50 -1.75
C VAL A 422 -22.25 20.17 -1.56
N GLU A 423 -21.15 19.48 -1.88
CA GLU A 423 -19.79 20.03 -1.78
C GLU A 423 -19.56 21.19 -2.76
N LEU A 424 -20.06 21.07 -4.00
CA LEU A 424 -20.01 22.13 -4.99
C LEU A 424 -20.83 23.36 -4.56
N ALA A 425 -22.01 23.16 -3.97
CA ALA A 425 -22.83 24.24 -3.43
C ALA A 425 -22.16 24.91 -2.21
N ALA A 426 -21.56 24.12 -1.31
CA ALA A 426 -20.86 24.64 -0.13
C ALA A 426 -19.66 25.53 -0.49
N SER A 427 -18.91 25.18 -1.55
CA SER A 427 -17.78 26.00 -2.03
C SER A 427 -18.25 27.37 -2.55
N ARG A 428 -19.50 27.48 -3.04
CA ARG A 428 -20.12 28.72 -3.52
C ARG A 428 -20.65 29.61 -2.39
N ALA A 429 -20.83 29.06 -1.19
CA ALA A 429 -21.28 29.82 -0.03
C ALA A 429 -20.30 30.93 0.40
N ARG A 430 -19.12 31.03 -0.23
CA ARG A 430 -18.18 32.15 -0.12
C ARG A 430 -18.70 33.42 -0.77
N THR A 431 -19.46 33.31 -1.87
CA THR A 431 -19.88 34.43 -2.71
C THR A 431 -21.40 34.61 -2.77
N VAL A 432 -22.16 33.58 -2.42
CA VAL A 432 -23.62 33.57 -2.49
C VAL A 432 -24.18 32.92 -1.23
N ALA A 433 -25.07 33.64 -0.51
CA ALA A 433 -25.68 33.12 0.71
C ALA A 433 -26.54 31.87 0.42
N PRO A 434 -26.60 30.88 1.35
CA PRO A 434 -27.40 29.66 1.19
C PRO A 434 -28.88 29.92 0.84
N ALA A 435 -29.50 30.94 1.41
CA ALA A 435 -30.86 31.32 1.08
C ALA A 435 -31.03 31.78 -0.40
N ASP A 436 -30.05 32.51 -0.94
CA ASP A 436 -30.03 32.93 -2.35
C ASP A 436 -29.76 31.74 -3.29
N LEU A 437 -28.95 30.76 -2.82
CA LEU A 437 -28.69 29.53 -3.57
C LEU A 437 -29.97 28.73 -3.78
N VAL A 438 -30.84 28.62 -2.78
CA VAL A 438 -32.15 27.94 -2.89
C VAL A 438 -32.97 28.55 -4.02
N THR A 439 -33.06 29.91 -4.10
CA THR A 439 -33.82 30.61 -5.11
C THR A 439 -33.29 30.37 -6.51
N ARG A 440 -31.99 30.57 -6.70
CA ARG A 440 -31.30 30.44 -8.00
C ARG A 440 -31.32 29.00 -8.53
N ILE A 441 -31.05 28.01 -7.67
CA ILE A 441 -31.09 26.60 -8.06
C ILE A 441 -32.54 26.17 -8.36
N GLY A 442 -33.50 26.57 -7.52
CA GLY A 442 -34.92 26.22 -7.68
C GLY A 442 -35.54 26.74 -8.97
N GLU A 443 -35.18 27.96 -9.43
CA GLU A 443 -35.61 28.52 -10.71
C GLU A 443 -35.10 27.72 -11.89
N ARG A 444 -33.85 27.29 -11.80
CA ARG A 444 -33.15 26.56 -12.86
C ARG A 444 -33.63 25.12 -13.02
N PHE A 445 -33.88 24.43 -11.94
CA PHE A 445 -34.48 23.08 -11.99
C PHE A 445 -35.87 23.10 -12.56
N ARG A 446 -36.67 24.15 -12.31
CA ARG A 446 -37.98 24.33 -12.97
C ARG A 446 -37.86 24.49 -14.49
N LEU A 447 -36.85 25.21 -14.98
CA LEU A 447 -36.59 25.39 -16.42
C LEU A 447 -36.09 24.08 -17.08
N LEU A 448 -35.34 23.25 -16.38
CA LEU A 448 -34.86 21.98 -16.89
C LEU A 448 -35.95 20.89 -16.88
N ALA A 449 -36.78 20.85 -15.84
CA ALA A 449 -37.91 19.92 -15.74
C ALA A 449 -38.93 20.12 -16.85
N THR A 450 -39.13 21.36 -17.30
CA THR A 450 -40.01 21.69 -18.43
C THR A 450 -39.45 21.25 -19.78
N ARG A 451 -38.13 21.04 -19.91
CA ARG A 451 -37.52 20.65 -21.18
C ARG A 451 -37.33 19.13 -21.33
N SER A 452 -37.17 18.33 -20.26
CA SER A 452 -36.79 16.92 -20.33
C SER A 452 -37.81 15.92 -19.80
N GLY A 453 -38.87 16.35 -19.09
CA GLY A 453 -39.94 15.46 -18.60
C GLY A 453 -39.48 14.35 -17.61
N ARG A 454 -38.21 14.32 -17.21
CA ARG A 454 -37.62 13.36 -16.30
C ARG A 454 -36.90 14.09 -15.14
N THR A 455 -37.34 13.83 -13.94
CA THR A 455 -36.62 14.12 -12.68
C THR A 455 -35.72 12.94 -12.37
N ASP A 456 -34.58 12.85 -13.05
CA ASP A 456 -33.56 11.83 -12.74
C ASP A 456 -32.43 12.50 -11.94
N ARG A 457 -31.90 11.81 -10.92
CA ARG A 457 -30.77 12.26 -10.07
C ARG A 457 -29.51 12.58 -10.87
N GLN A 458 -29.30 11.95 -12.02
CA GLN A 458 -28.24 12.31 -12.96
C GLN A 458 -28.46 13.70 -13.57
N ALA A 459 -29.70 14.08 -13.81
CA ALA A 459 -30.04 15.41 -14.29
C ALA A 459 -29.72 16.50 -13.25
N THR A 460 -29.94 16.21 -11.97
CA THR A 460 -29.57 17.11 -10.86
C THR A 460 -28.08 17.37 -10.76
N LEU A 461 -27.26 16.30 -10.83
CA LEU A 461 -25.81 16.45 -10.81
C LEU A 461 -25.30 17.22 -12.03
N ARG A 462 -25.85 16.92 -13.23
CA ARG A 462 -25.53 17.65 -14.46
C ARG A 462 -25.93 19.12 -14.36
N ALA A 463 -27.12 19.39 -13.85
CA ALA A 463 -27.58 20.77 -13.65
C ALA A 463 -26.71 21.56 -12.65
N THR A 464 -26.23 20.89 -11.59
CA THR A 464 -25.28 21.47 -10.62
C THR A 464 -23.93 21.76 -11.27
N LEU A 465 -23.45 20.87 -12.15
CA LEU A 465 -22.22 21.09 -12.91
C LEU A 465 -22.39 22.20 -13.96
N ASP A 466 -23.52 22.22 -14.70
CA ASP A 466 -23.86 23.29 -15.64
C ASP A 466 -23.91 24.66 -14.94
N TRP A 467 -24.53 24.70 -13.76
CA TRP A 467 -24.55 25.93 -12.98
C TRP A 467 -23.16 26.32 -12.48
N SER A 468 -22.37 25.37 -11.99
CA SER A 468 -20.98 25.64 -11.58
C SER A 468 -20.13 26.14 -12.75
N TRP A 469 -20.35 25.58 -13.95
CA TRP A 469 -19.66 25.97 -15.18
C TRP A 469 -20.00 27.41 -15.61
N GLU A 470 -21.27 27.81 -15.54
CA GLU A 470 -21.67 29.16 -15.91
C GLU A 470 -21.13 30.26 -14.99
N LEU A 471 -20.87 29.92 -13.74
CA LEU A 471 -20.24 30.83 -12.78
C LEU A 471 -18.71 30.94 -12.94
N LEU A 472 -18.12 30.15 -13.82
CA LEU A 472 -16.71 30.31 -14.17
C LEU A 472 -16.54 31.49 -15.16
N SER A 473 -15.42 32.19 -15.03
CA SER A 473 -14.96 33.10 -16.05
C SER A 473 -14.63 32.34 -17.36
N GLU A 474 -14.51 33.01 -18.48
CA GLU A 474 -14.13 32.39 -19.76
C GLU A 474 -12.79 31.67 -19.64
N LEU A 475 -11.87 32.26 -18.94
CA LEU A 475 -10.54 31.74 -18.68
C LEU A 475 -10.54 30.48 -17.82
N GLU A 476 -11.33 30.46 -16.74
CA GLU A 476 -11.51 29.27 -15.90
C GLU A 476 -12.19 28.12 -16.65
N ARG A 477 -13.19 28.45 -17.53
CA ARG A 477 -13.84 27.46 -18.39
C ARG A 477 -12.86 26.82 -19.37
N ALA A 478 -12.07 27.64 -20.05
CA ALA A 478 -11.05 27.19 -21.00
C ALA A 478 -9.99 26.33 -20.26
N SER A 479 -9.56 26.78 -19.09
CA SER A 479 -8.59 26.01 -18.28
C SER A 479 -9.17 24.65 -17.84
N LEU A 480 -10.38 24.63 -17.28
CA LEU A 480 -11.01 23.39 -16.81
C LEU A 480 -11.28 22.41 -17.96
N ALA A 481 -11.72 22.91 -19.13
CA ALA A 481 -11.90 22.08 -20.30
C ALA A 481 -10.60 21.43 -20.74
N GLN A 482 -9.51 22.21 -20.85
CA GLN A 482 -8.20 21.70 -21.28
C GLN A 482 -7.57 20.78 -20.24
N LEU A 483 -7.77 20.99 -18.93
CA LEU A 483 -7.29 20.08 -17.88
C LEU A 483 -7.92 18.68 -17.94
N SER A 484 -9.05 18.52 -18.64
CA SER A 484 -9.69 17.21 -18.80
C SER A 484 -8.88 16.20 -19.60
N VAL A 485 -7.82 16.63 -20.29
CA VAL A 485 -6.95 15.73 -21.06
C VAL A 485 -6.00 14.90 -20.18
N PHE A 486 -5.73 15.35 -18.94
CA PHE A 486 -4.86 14.61 -18.03
C PHE A 486 -5.54 13.35 -17.47
N GLU A 487 -4.73 12.31 -17.22
CA GLU A 487 -5.13 11.08 -16.53
C GLU A 487 -4.23 10.85 -15.29
N GLY A 488 -4.83 10.43 -14.17
CA GLY A 488 -4.06 10.20 -12.93
C GLY A 488 -3.52 11.47 -12.26
N GLY A 489 -4.09 12.64 -12.58
CA GLY A 489 -3.68 13.94 -12.06
C GLY A 489 -2.55 14.62 -12.84
N PHE A 490 -2.14 15.81 -12.39
CA PHE A 490 -1.15 16.67 -13.08
C PHE A 490 -0.42 17.58 -12.10
N THR A 491 0.76 18.07 -12.49
CA THR A 491 1.52 19.09 -11.77
C THR A 491 1.23 20.48 -12.33
N LEU A 492 1.60 21.54 -11.61
CA LEU A 492 1.51 22.91 -12.15
C LEU A 492 2.31 23.02 -13.45
N ARG A 493 3.53 22.48 -13.50
CA ARG A 493 4.40 22.50 -14.70
C ARG A 493 3.77 21.80 -15.90
N SER A 494 3.14 20.64 -15.70
CA SER A 494 2.45 19.95 -16.80
C SER A 494 1.20 20.71 -17.25
N ALA A 495 0.46 21.33 -16.33
CA ALA A 495 -0.65 22.20 -16.67
C ALA A 495 -0.20 23.43 -17.49
N GLU A 496 0.88 24.12 -17.09
CA GLU A 496 1.48 25.23 -17.84
C GLU A 496 1.90 24.85 -19.27
N SER A 497 2.34 23.60 -19.46
CA SER A 497 2.73 23.10 -20.79
C SER A 497 1.55 22.75 -21.69
N VAL A 498 0.39 22.42 -21.11
CA VAL A 498 -0.79 21.94 -21.84
C VAL A 498 -1.85 23.00 -22.03
N LEU A 499 -2.06 23.88 -21.05
CA LEU A 499 -3.04 24.92 -21.15
C LEU A 499 -2.59 26.03 -22.12
N ASP A 500 -3.46 26.38 -23.05
CA ASP A 500 -3.29 27.54 -23.91
C ASP A 500 -4.48 28.46 -23.68
N ILE A 501 -4.22 29.53 -23.00
CA ILE A 501 -5.18 30.59 -22.65
C ILE A 501 -4.69 31.98 -23.11
N SER A 502 -3.62 32.01 -23.92
CA SER A 502 -3.02 33.24 -24.44
C SER A 502 -3.98 34.11 -25.25
N SER A 503 -4.97 33.47 -25.90
CA SER A 503 -6.02 34.19 -26.65
C SER A 503 -7.01 34.93 -25.75
N LEU A 504 -7.06 34.64 -24.44
CA LEU A 504 -8.02 35.22 -23.51
C LEU A 504 -7.40 36.28 -22.58
N SER A 505 -6.08 36.22 -22.33
CA SER A 505 -5.36 37.22 -21.52
C SER A 505 -3.87 37.10 -21.69
N ASP A 506 -3.16 38.23 -21.87
CA ASP A 506 -1.72 38.30 -22.01
C ASP A 506 -0.97 38.23 -20.66
N ASP A 507 -1.62 38.58 -19.54
CA ASP A 507 -1.00 38.70 -18.19
C ASP A 507 -1.42 37.60 -17.22
N PHE A 508 -1.92 36.44 -17.69
CA PHE A 508 -2.53 35.46 -16.81
C PHE A 508 -1.58 34.26 -16.49
N TRP A 509 -1.48 33.93 -15.19
CA TRP A 509 -0.74 32.78 -14.74
C TRP A 509 -1.65 31.56 -14.50
N VAL A 510 -1.27 30.38 -15.03
CA VAL A 510 -2.01 29.12 -14.89
C VAL A 510 -2.25 28.75 -13.42
N GLY A 511 -1.31 29.11 -12.52
CA GLY A 511 -1.46 28.91 -11.09
C GLY A 511 -2.69 29.60 -10.49
N ASP A 512 -3.07 30.79 -10.96
CA ASP A 512 -4.25 31.52 -10.47
C ASP A 512 -5.53 30.82 -10.89
N ALA A 513 -5.60 30.29 -12.14
CA ALA A 513 -6.74 29.48 -12.57
C ALA A 513 -6.87 28.20 -11.74
N LEU A 514 -5.75 27.51 -11.51
CA LEU A 514 -5.77 26.29 -10.69
C LEU A 514 -6.20 26.58 -9.26
N GLN A 515 -5.70 27.65 -8.64
CA GLN A 515 -6.11 28.04 -7.31
C GLN A 515 -7.60 28.33 -7.26
N SER A 516 -8.12 29.13 -8.18
CA SER A 516 -9.55 29.44 -8.27
C SER A 516 -10.39 28.18 -8.49
N LEU A 517 -9.98 27.27 -9.37
CA LEU A 517 -10.68 26.00 -9.59
C LEU A 517 -10.64 25.07 -8.37
N VAL A 518 -9.56 25.08 -7.59
CA VAL A 518 -9.46 24.37 -6.31
C VAL A 518 -10.41 24.98 -5.28
N GLU A 519 -10.42 26.29 -5.14
CA GLU A 519 -11.35 27.00 -4.25
C GLU A 519 -12.82 26.73 -4.58
N LYS A 520 -13.12 26.54 -5.87
CA LYS A 520 -14.46 26.19 -6.37
C LYS A 520 -14.77 24.69 -6.33
N SER A 521 -13.88 23.87 -5.74
CA SER A 521 -14.02 22.41 -5.61
C SER A 521 -14.18 21.64 -6.94
N LEU A 522 -13.70 22.21 -8.04
CA LEU A 522 -13.70 21.59 -9.38
C LEU A 522 -12.39 20.87 -9.66
N VAL A 523 -11.30 21.35 -9.06
CA VAL A 523 -10.00 20.69 -9.02
C VAL A 523 -9.67 20.38 -7.55
N ARG A 524 -9.08 19.24 -7.26
CA ARG A 524 -8.61 18.90 -5.93
C ARG A 524 -7.09 18.83 -5.89
N ARG A 525 -6.51 19.21 -4.77
CA ARG A 525 -5.08 19.07 -4.52
C ARG A 525 -4.83 17.73 -3.85
N LEU A 526 -4.02 16.87 -4.47
CA LEU A 526 -3.64 15.56 -3.92
C LEU A 526 -2.45 15.66 -2.97
N THR A 527 -1.43 16.42 -3.40
CA THR A 527 -0.21 16.69 -2.62
C THR A 527 0.18 18.16 -2.74
N ALA A 528 1.31 18.56 -2.16
CA ALA A 528 1.83 19.93 -2.31
C ALA A 528 2.00 20.35 -3.79
N GLU A 529 2.33 19.41 -4.68
CA GLU A 529 2.70 19.69 -6.07
C GLU A 529 1.74 19.08 -7.09
N ARG A 530 0.74 18.28 -6.67
CA ARG A 530 -0.12 17.53 -7.59
C ARG A 530 -1.59 17.84 -7.42
N PHE A 531 -2.26 17.99 -8.55
CA PHE A 531 -3.69 18.27 -8.68
C PHE A 531 -4.42 17.17 -9.44
N ASP A 532 -5.74 17.08 -9.31
CA ASP A 532 -6.58 16.11 -10.01
C ASP A 532 -8.02 16.61 -10.14
N LEU A 533 -8.75 16.05 -11.11
CA LEU A 533 -10.17 16.26 -11.27
C LEU A 533 -10.96 15.03 -10.82
N LEU A 534 -12.05 15.24 -10.10
CA LEU A 534 -13.02 14.17 -9.89
C LEU A 534 -13.52 13.64 -11.24
N ARG A 535 -13.66 12.34 -11.39
CA ARG A 535 -14.04 11.70 -12.66
C ARG A 535 -15.28 12.35 -13.31
N THR A 536 -16.32 12.62 -12.53
CA THR A 536 -17.54 13.24 -13.02
C THR A 536 -17.32 14.67 -13.55
N VAL A 537 -16.44 15.44 -12.89
CA VAL A 537 -16.06 16.81 -13.34
C VAL A 537 -15.23 16.73 -14.61
N LYS A 538 -14.30 15.77 -14.66
CA LYS A 538 -13.46 15.52 -15.83
C LYS A 538 -14.28 15.12 -17.06
N ASP A 539 -15.20 14.16 -16.92
CA ASP A 539 -16.08 13.72 -18.01
C ASP A 539 -16.93 14.89 -18.51
N TYR A 540 -17.47 15.71 -17.61
CA TYR A 540 -18.22 16.93 -17.96
C TYR A 540 -17.36 17.97 -18.68
N ALA A 541 -16.13 18.22 -18.19
CA ALA A 541 -15.20 19.17 -18.80
C ALA A 541 -14.74 18.71 -20.19
N ALA A 542 -14.50 17.41 -20.37
CA ALA A 542 -14.15 16.80 -21.65
C ALA A 542 -15.26 16.95 -22.70
N GLU A 543 -16.55 16.88 -22.30
CA GLU A 543 -17.68 17.17 -23.19
C GLU A 543 -17.67 18.62 -23.68
N ARG A 544 -17.16 19.55 -22.88
CA ARG A 544 -17.07 21.00 -23.22
C ARG A 544 -15.85 21.30 -24.10
N LEU A 545 -14.82 20.44 -24.06
CA LEU A 545 -13.68 20.52 -24.98
C LEU A 545 -14.05 20.07 -26.42
N LYS A 546 -15.13 19.31 -26.60
CA LYS A 546 -15.63 18.77 -27.89
C LYS A 546 -16.13 19.80 -28.89
N GLY A 547 -15.47 20.91 -29.06
CA GLY A 547 -15.76 21.90 -30.05
C GLY A 547 -14.66 22.14 -31.08
N GLY A 548 -13.55 21.35 -31.03
CA GLY A 548 -12.48 21.46 -32.01
C GLY A 548 -11.08 21.71 -31.50
N ASP A 549 -10.82 21.63 -30.20
CA ASP A 549 -9.46 21.85 -29.70
C ASP A 549 -8.65 20.53 -29.59
N ILE A 550 -8.34 19.95 -30.76
CA ILE A 550 -7.29 18.90 -30.91
C ILE A 550 -5.95 19.42 -30.35
N SER A 551 -5.82 20.74 -30.16
CA SER A 551 -4.60 21.37 -29.72
C SER A 551 -4.26 21.03 -28.25
N ALA A 552 -5.22 20.85 -27.34
CA ALA A 552 -4.95 20.47 -25.97
C ALA A 552 -4.41 19.04 -25.87
N ASP A 553 -5.02 18.08 -26.57
CA ASP A 553 -4.51 16.72 -26.70
C ASP A 553 -3.10 16.72 -27.30
N ARG A 554 -2.87 17.54 -28.34
CA ARG A 554 -1.58 17.67 -28.98
C ARG A 554 -0.52 18.21 -28.03
N ARG A 555 -0.81 19.30 -27.30
CA ARG A 555 0.13 19.84 -26.29
C ARG A 555 0.42 18.82 -25.18
N HIS A 556 -0.58 18.04 -24.78
CA HIS A 556 -0.45 16.97 -23.80
C HIS A 556 0.56 15.91 -24.27
N TRP A 557 0.40 15.30 -25.45
CA TRP A 557 1.37 14.31 -25.91
C TRP A 557 2.73 14.91 -26.25
N MET A 558 2.80 16.15 -26.73
CA MET A 558 4.07 16.84 -26.93
C MET A 558 4.84 17.03 -25.62
N HIS A 559 4.15 17.41 -24.55
CA HIS A 559 4.74 17.56 -23.23
C HIS A 559 5.35 16.22 -22.74
N PHE A 560 4.59 15.16 -22.79
CA PHE A 560 5.03 13.85 -22.31
C PHE A 560 6.02 13.15 -23.25
N ALA A 561 6.02 13.44 -24.53
CA ALA A 561 7.06 13.00 -25.47
C ALA A 561 8.38 13.75 -25.27
N GLY A 562 8.31 15.01 -24.83
CA GLY A 562 9.50 15.84 -24.57
C GLY A 562 10.23 15.49 -23.27
N LEU A 563 9.69 14.59 -22.43
CA LEU A 563 10.38 14.12 -21.25
C LEU A 563 11.56 13.21 -21.65
N SER A 564 12.67 13.35 -20.94
CA SER A 564 13.72 12.33 -21.01
C SER A 564 13.29 11.06 -20.27
N GLU A 565 13.90 9.90 -20.56
CA GLU A 565 13.64 8.65 -19.81
C GLU A 565 13.88 8.85 -18.29
N VAL A 566 14.82 9.71 -17.93
CA VAL A 566 15.14 10.11 -16.54
C VAL A 566 13.98 10.89 -15.92
N ASP A 567 13.50 11.93 -16.62
CA ASP A 567 12.42 12.77 -16.10
C ASP A 567 11.09 11.99 -16.03
N ALA A 568 10.85 11.10 -16.96
CA ALA A 568 9.67 10.23 -16.96
C ALA A 568 9.62 9.31 -15.74
N THR A 569 10.78 8.83 -15.27
CA THR A 569 10.89 7.93 -14.10
C THR A 569 11.05 8.67 -12.76
N ARG A 570 11.23 10.00 -12.79
CA ARG A 570 11.35 10.82 -11.59
C ARG A 570 10.02 10.79 -10.79
N GLY A 571 10.08 10.34 -9.56
CA GLY A 571 8.89 10.13 -8.73
C GLY A 571 8.19 8.78 -8.93
N GLY A 572 8.86 7.80 -9.54
CA GLY A 572 8.30 6.46 -9.77
C GLY A 572 7.32 6.43 -10.95
N CYS A 573 6.22 5.67 -10.82
CA CYS A 573 5.24 5.48 -11.89
C CYS A 573 4.07 6.48 -11.87
N ILE A 574 4.21 7.63 -11.20
CA ILE A 574 3.12 8.60 -10.99
C ILE A 574 2.56 9.16 -12.31
N GLU A 575 3.42 9.35 -13.34
CA GLU A 575 3.00 9.89 -14.65
C GLU A 575 2.63 8.80 -15.67
N LEU A 576 2.61 7.52 -15.28
CA LEU A 576 2.37 6.41 -16.20
C LEU A 576 1.07 6.56 -16.98
N ASP A 577 -0.03 6.91 -16.30
CA ASP A 577 -1.34 7.06 -16.94
C ASP A 577 -1.36 8.18 -17.97
N ASN A 578 -0.73 9.33 -17.65
CA ASN A 578 -0.59 10.43 -18.58
C ASN A 578 0.25 10.04 -19.80
N ILE A 579 1.39 9.36 -19.61
CA ILE A 579 2.27 8.97 -20.71
C ILE A 579 1.63 7.89 -21.58
N VAL A 580 0.90 6.94 -20.98
CA VAL A 580 0.16 5.90 -21.72
C VAL A 580 -0.95 6.50 -22.56
N ILE A 581 -1.75 7.44 -22.02
CA ILE A 581 -2.79 8.09 -22.80
C ILE A 581 -2.20 9.02 -23.88
N ALA A 582 -1.10 9.70 -23.60
CA ALA A 582 -0.35 10.48 -24.59
C ALA A 582 0.12 9.59 -25.76
N CYS A 583 0.68 8.42 -25.47
CA CYS A 583 1.11 7.44 -26.47
C CYS A 583 -0.08 6.97 -27.35
N ARG A 584 -1.20 6.62 -26.72
CA ARG A 584 -2.41 6.18 -27.44
C ARG A 584 -2.97 7.27 -28.36
N ARG A 585 -3.07 8.51 -27.87
CA ARG A 585 -3.58 9.65 -28.64
C ARG A 585 -2.64 9.99 -29.80
N ALA A 586 -1.34 10.10 -29.54
CA ALA A 586 -0.35 10.35 -30.57
C ALA A 586 -0.35 9.24 -31.64
N THR A 587 -0.47 7.98 -31.23
CA THR A 587 -0.59 6.84 -32.16
C THR A 587 -1.88 6.92 -32.97
N ALA A 588 -3.02 7.23 -32.38
CA ALA A 588 -4.29 7.39 -33.09
C ALA A 588 -4.23 8.55 -34.10
N ALA A 589 -3.72 9.72 -33.71
CA ALA A 589 -3.52 10.87 -34.61
C ALA A 589 -2.52 10.58 -35.74
N SER A 590 -1.51 9.77 -35.46
CA SER A 590 -0.56 9.28 -36.46
C SER A 590 -1.23 8.33 -37.47
N VAL A 591 -2.11 7.44 -37.02
CA VAL A 591 -2.83 6.47 -37.89
C VAL A 591 -3.90 7.20 -38.72
N SER A 592 -4.62 8.18 -38.16
CA SER A 592 -5.64 8.95 -38.90
C SER A 592 -5.03 9.93 -39.94
N GLY A 593 -3.75 10.23 -39.82
CA GLY A 593 -3.06 11.20 -40.68
C GLY A 593 -3.39 12.67 -40.35
N GLU A 594 -4.01 12.93 -39.19
CA GLU A 594 -4.40 14.30 -38.77
C GLU A 594 -3.20 15.20 -38.46
N ASP A 595 -2.09 14.61 -38.00
CA ASP A 595 -0.85 15.35 -37.70
C ASP A 595 0.39 14.56 -38.15
N ALA A 596 1.12 15.12 -39.13
CA ALA A 596 2.35 14.51 -39.62
C ALA A 596 3.46 14.35 -38.55
N SER A 597 3.43 15.18 -37.50
CA SER A 597 4.38 15.09 -36.39
C SER A 597 4.00 14.06 -35.34
N ALA A 598 2.76 13.59 -35.31
CA ALA A 598 2.24 12.67 -34.30
C ALA A 598 2.99 11.33 -34.26
N THR A 599 3.48 10.87 -35.43
CA THR A 599 4.29 9.65 -35.55
C THR A 599 5.54 9.70 -34.68
N ARG A 600 6.25 10.83 -34.71
CA ARG A 600 7.44 11.04 -33.88
C ARG A 600 7.06 10.98 -32.40
N PHE A 601 6.03 11.70 -32.00
CA PHE A 601 5.61 11.76 -30.60
C PHE A 601 5.07 10.43 -30.09
N ALA A 602 4.42 9.63 -30.95
CA ALA A 602 3.98 8.28 -30.62
C ALA A 602 5.17 7.35 -30.25
N VAL A 603 6.26 7.43 -31.01
CA VAL A 603 7.47 6.66 -30.73
C VAL A 603 8.19 7.15 -29.46
N GLU A 604 8.33 8.46 -29.29
CA GLU A 604 8.96 9.06 -28.11
C GLU A 604 8.17 8.73 -26.82
N THR A 605 6.84 8.85 -26.84
CA THR A 605 5.99 8.46 -25.70
C THR A 605 6.03 6.96 -25.44
N LEU A 606 6.11 6.10 -26.47
CA LEU A 606 6.31 4.66 -26.29
C LEU A 606 7.62 4.34 -25.55
N VAL A 607 8.72 5.04 -25.90
CA VAL A 607 9.99 4.92 -25.19
C VAL A 607 9.86 5.33 -23.73
N ASN A 608 9.14 6.42 -23.44
CA ASN A 608 8.91 6.88 -22.07
C ASN A 608 7.97 5.94 -21.27
N VAL A 609 6.94 5.37 -21.92
CA VAL A 609 6.15 4.29 -21.30
C VAL A 609 7.04 3.11 -20.94
N TRP A 610 7.95 2.70 -21.85
CA TRP A 610 8.88 1.61 -21.59
C TRP A 610 9.82 1.92 -20.41
N ALA A 611 10.34 3.14 -20.33
CA ALA A 611 11.20 3.55 -19.22
C ALA A 611 10.52 3.34 -17.86
N LEU A 612 9.22 3.54 -17.78
CA LEU A 612 8.42 3.28 -16.57
C LEU A 612 8.11 1.79 -16.39
N LEU A 613 7.57 1.13 -17.42
CA LEU A 613 7.08 -0.23 -17.32
C LEU A 613 8.19 -1.27 -17.10
N ARG A 614 9.41 -1.00 -17.56
CA ARG A 614 10.57 -1.88 -17.26
C ARG A 614 10.85 -2.00 -15.76
N LEU A 615 10.30 -1.09 -14.95
CA LEU A 615 10.48 -1.06 -13.49
C LEU A 615 9.53 -2.01 -12.76
N SER A 616 8.28 -2.13 -13.24
CA SER A 616 7.22 -2.85 -12.52
C SER A 616 6.26 -3.65 -13.42
N GLY A 617 6.41 -3.58 -14.77
CA GLY A 617 5.39 -4.08 -15.71
C GLY A 617 4.19 -3.12 -15.82
N PRO A 618 3.17 -3.45 -16.60
CA PRO A 618 2.93 -4.68 -17.38
C PRO A 618 3.62 -4.68 -18.77
N PHE A 619 4.47 -5.65 -19.01
CA PHE A 619 5.26 -5.66 -20.27
C PHE A 619 4.39 -5.89 -21.51
N ARG A 620 3.26 -6.60 -21.41
CA ARG A 620 2.30 -6.78 -22.52
C ARG A 620 1.65 -5.46 -22.96
N LEU A 621 1.50 -4.48 -22.09
CA LEU A 621 0.99 -3.16 -22.48
C LEU A 621 1.91 -2.52 -23.53
N ILE A 622 3.22 -2.72 -23.41
CA ILE A 622 4.20 -2.25 -24.41
C ILE A 622 3.94 -2.90 -25.78
N THR A 623 3.75 -4.21 -25.82
CA THR A 623 3.47 -4.88 -27.09
C THR A 623 2.17 -4.42 -27.73
N ALA A 624 1.13 -4.19 -26.92
CA ALA A 624 -0.15 -3.65 -27.39
C ALA A 624 -0.03 -2.19 -27.90
N LEU A 625 0.75 -1.35 -27.21
CA LEU A 625 0.99 0.04 -27.65
C LEU A 625 1.91 0.13 -28.86
N ALA A 626 2.86 -0.77 -28.99
CA ALA A 626 3.78 -0.82 -30.13
C ALA A 626 3.15 -1.45 -31.39
N ALA A 627 2.16 -2.34 -31.26
CA ALA A 627 1.58 -3.06 -32.39
C ALA A 627 1.13 -2.17 -33.54
N PRO A 628 0.38 -1.06 -33.34
CA PRO A 628 -0.01 -0.19 -34.45
C PRO A 628 1.16 0.54 -35.09
N LEU A 629 2.27 0.73 -34.36
CA LEU A 629 3.49 1.36 -34.90
C LEU A 629 4.35 0.38 -35.69
N VAL A 630 4.37 -0.90 -35.31
CA VAL A 630 5.09 -1.96 -36.04
C VAL A 630 4.51 -2.15 -37.45
N GLU A 631 3.19 -2.06 -37.62
CA GLU A 631 2.50 -2.23 -38.91
C GLU A 631 2.75 -1.05 -39.87
N ARG A 632 3.31 0.05 -39.42
CA ARG A 632 3.53 1.24 -40.28
C ARG A 632 4.79 1.11 -41.15
N THR A 633 4.64 1.43 -42.42
CA THR A 633 5.71 1.41 -43.40
C THR A 633 6.46 2.75 -43.55
N ASP A 634 5.85 3.85 -43.08
CA ASP A 634 6.36 5.22 -43.20
C ASP A 634 7.27 5.66 -42.02
N LEU A 635 7.48 4.79 -41.02
CA LEU A 635 8.44 5.08 -39.96
C LEU A 635 9.85 5.16 -40.50
N SER A 636 10.62 6.18 -40.06
CA SER A 636 12.07 6.25 -40.33
C SER A 636 12.83 5.05 -39.74
N ALA A 637 14.00 4.77 -40.23
CA ALA A 637 14.84 3.70 -39.70
C ALA A 637 15.15 3.89 -38.20
N SER A 638 15.38 5.14 -37.77
CA SER A 638 15.57 5.51 -36.37
C SER A 638 14.35 5.19 -35.52
N GLN A 639 13.16 5.58 -35.94
CA GLN A 639 11.91 5.32 -35.24
C GLN A 639 11.65 3.81 -35.10
N ARG A 640 11.83 3.05 -36.17
CA ARG A 640 11.70 1.59 -36.15
C ARG A 640 12.73 0.95 -35.20
N ALA A 641 13.95 1.43 -35.18
CA ALA A 641 14.98 0.94 -34.28
C ALA A 641 14.60 1.12 -32.81
N ARG A 642 14.05 2.29 -32.46
CA ARG A 642 13.56 2.58 -31.10
C ARG A 642 12.40 1.67 -30.71
N VAL A 643 11.42 1.43 -31.59
CA VAL A 643 10.31 0.51 -31.36
C VAL A 643 10.83 -0.92 -31.14
N GLN A 644 11.75 -1.38 -31.99
CA GLN A 644 12.35 -2.73 -31.86
C GLN A 644 13.16 -2.87 -30.56
N ARG A 645 13.92 -1.85 -30.17
CA ARG A 645 14.64 -1.84 -28.88
C ARG A 645 13.69 -2.03 -27.70
N VAL A 646 12.56 -1.34 -27.71
CA VAL A 646 11.53 -1.42 -26.66
C VAL A 646 10.90 -2.82 -26.61
N LEU A 647 10.56 -3.38 -27.77
CA LEU A 647 9.99 -4.73 -27.87
C LEU A 647 10.97 -5.82 -27.41
N GLY A 648 12.25 -5.67 -27.76
CA GLY A 648 13.32 -6.57 -27.30
C GLY A 648 13.44 -6.57 -25.78
N GLY A 649 13.39 -5.37 -25.15
CA GLY A 649 13.40 -5.25 -23.70
C GLY A 649 12.20 -5.93 -23.06
N ALA A 650 11.00 -5.71 -23.60
CA ALA A 650 9.78 -6.32 -23.09
C ALA A 650 9.81 -7.85 -23.21
N ALA A 651 10.24 -8.39 -24.36
CA ALA A 651 10.38 -9.84 -24.59
C ALA A 651 11.37 -10.48 -23.60
N GLY A 652 12.51 -9.80 -23.36
CA GLY A 652 13.52 -10.27 -22.40
C GLY A 652 12.97 -10.39 -20.97
N LEU A 653 12.23 -9.38 -20.51
CA LEU A 653 11.60 -9.39 -19.17
C LEU A 653 10.40 -10.34 -19.08
N MET A 654 9.76 -10.68 -20.21
CA MET A 654 8.71 -11.71 -20.27
C MET A 654 9.28 -13.14 -20.27
N GLY A 655 10.59 -13.31 -20.37
CA GLY A 655 11.25 -14.63 -20.39
C GLY A 655 11.34 -15.26 -21.77
N HIS A 656 11.30 -14.46 -22.84
CA HIS A 656 11.44 -14.89 -24.23
C HIS A 656 12.79 -14.39 -24.85
N PRO A 657 13.92 -14.98 -24.44
CA PRO A 657 15.25 -14.47 -24.81
C PRO A 657 15.54 -14.52 -26.32
N ASP A 658 15.04 -15.53 -27.02
CA ASP A 658 15.28 -15.66 -28.46
C ASP A 658 14.52 -14.57 -29.23
N VAL A 659 13.28 -14.25 -28.81
CA VAL A 659 12.50 -13.13 -29.37
C VAL A 659 13.14 -11.79 -29.03
N ALA A 660 13.69 -11.63 -27.83
CA ALA A 660 14.41 -10.43 -27.42
C ALA A 660 15.66 -10.22 -28.29
N ASN A 661 16.41 -11.31 -28.55
CA ASN A 661 17.58 -11.26 -29.43
C ASN A 661 17.21 -10.82 -30.85
N GLU A 662 16.16 -11.39 -31.43
CA GLU A 662 15.66 -11.03 -32.76
C GLU A 662 15.30 -9.55 -32.86
N HIS A 663 14.55 -9.03 -31.88
CA HIS A 663 14.21 -7.60 -31.84
C HIS A 663 15.44 -6.71 -31.70
N TYR A 664 16.41 -7.08 -30.85
CA TYR A 664 17.62 -6.30 -30.69
C TYR A 664 18.50 -6.34 -31.95
N GLU A 665 18.62 -7.47 -32.64
CA GLU A 665 19.35 -7.55 -33.91
C GLU A 665 18.70 -6.69 -34.99
N ASN A 666 17.36 -6.72 -35.09
CA ASN A 666 16.59 -5.83 -35.97
C ASN A 666 16.81 -4.34 -35.62
N ALA A 667 16.77 -4.01 -34.32
CA ALA A 667 17.06 -2.65 -33.86
C ALA A 667 18.48 -2.20 -34.25
N LEU A 668 19.44 -3.09 -34.08
CA LEU A 668 20.86 -2.83 -34.43
C LEU A 668 21.05 -2.52 -35.91
N GLN A 669 20.45 -3.35 -36.79
CA GLN A 669 20.50 -3.11 -38.24
C GLN A 669 19.86 -1.76 -38.61
N LEU A 670 18.70 -1.46 -38.04
CA LEU A 670 17.99 -0.21 -38.30
C LEU A 670 18.74 1.02 -37.76
N ALA A 671 19.38 0.93 -36.59
CA ALA A 671 20.21 1.99 -36.04
C ALA A 671 21.43 2.30 -36.95
N ARG A 672 22.05 1.27 -37.56
CA ARG A 672 23.09 1.44 -38.54
C ARG A 672 22.62 2.12 -39.82
N VAL A 673 21.45 1.72 -40.35
CA VAL A 673 20.83 2.37 -41.51
C VAL A 673 20.48 3.83 -41.19
N ALA A 674 20.07 4.13 -39.97
CA ALA A 674 19.79 5.48 -39.51
C ALA A 674 21.02 6.33 -39.23
N ALA A 675 22.22 5.73 -39.22
CA ALA A 675 23.50 6.35 -38.84
C ALA A 675 23.42 7.01 -37.43
N GLU A 676 22.78 6.33 -36.46
CA GLU A 676 22.69 6.77 -35.07
C GLU A 676 23.63 5.96 -34.15
N PRO A 677 24.91 6.37 -34.01
CA PRO A 677 25.92 5.59 -33.28
C PRO A 677 25.58 5.45 -31.78
N GLU A 678 24.87 6.39 -31.20
CA GLU A 678 24.43 6.29 -29.78
C GLU A 678 23.38 5.20 -29.59
N LEU A 679 22.37 5.14 -30.44
CA LEU A 679 21.35 4.10 -30.39
C LEU A 679 21.96 2.72 -30.68
N GLU A 680 22.90 2.65 -31.67
CA GLU A 680 23.66 1.42 -31.95
C GLU A 680 24.41 0.95 -30.70
N ALA A 681 25.16 1.84 -30.03
CA ALA A 681 25.86 1.52 -28.79
C ALA A 681 24.94 1.02 -27.67
N GLN A 682 23.80 1.67 -27.47
CA GLN A 682 22.80 1.24 -26.48
C GLN A 682 22.29 -0.17 -26.78
N VAL A 683 21.94 -0.47 -28.03
CA VAL A 683 21.45 -1.80 -28.44
C VAL A 683 22.54 -2.86 -28.29
N GLN A 684 23.78 -2.55 -28.61
CA GLN A 684 24.93 -3.45 -28.40
C GLN A 684 25.13 -3.77 -26.89
N CYS A 685 24.95 -2.78 -25.99
CA CYS A 685 25.00 -3.00 -24.55
C CYS A 685 23.91 -3.96 -24.10
N LEU A 686 22.65 -3.80 -24.59
CA LEU A 686 21.52 -4.66 -24.25
C LEU A 686 21.72 -6.09 -24.77
N LEU A 687 22.26 -6.26 -25.98
CA LEU A 687 22.67 -7.57 -26.51
C LEU A 687 23.78 -8.20 -25.64
N GLY A 688 24.74 -7.40 -25.21
CA GLY A 688 25.80 -7.82 -24.32
C GLY A 688 25.28 -8.38 -23.01
N ASP A 689 24.40 -7.64 -22.35
CA ASP A 689 23.73 -8.08 -21.09
C ASP A 689 22.88 -9.35 -21.32
N LEU A 690 22.13 -9.43 -22.41
CA LEU A 690 21.35 -10.62 -22.76
C LEU A 690 22.26 -11.85 -22.94
N HIS A 691 23.39 -11.70 -23.63
CA HIS A 691 24.37 -12.77 -23.82
C HIS A 691 25.05 -13.20 -22.52
N VAL A 692 25.38 -12.25 -21.62
CA VAL A 692 25.89 -12.56 -20.27
C VAL A 692 24.90 -13.41 -19.48
N LEU A 693 23.61 -13.02 -19.48
CA LEU A 693 22.54 -13.73 -18.77
C LEU A 693 22.42 -15.19 -19.21
N HIS A 694 22.75 -15.48 -20.49
CA HIS A 694 22.70 -16.83 -21.06
C HIS A 694 24.07 -17.53 -21.15
N GLY A 695 25.12 -17.00 -20.48
CA GLY A 695 26.44 -17.60 -20.43
C GLY A 695 27.23 -17.54 -21.75
N ARG A 696 26.78 -16.74 -22.74
CA ARG A 696 27.41 -16.58 -24.05
C ARG A 696 28.51 -15.50 -23.99
N HIS A 697 29.55 -15.73 -23.18
CA HIS A 697 30.56 -14.70 -22.83
C HIS A 697 31.30 -14.11 -24.02
N GLU A 698 31.61 -14.91 -25.04
CA GLU A 698 32.33 -14.43 -26.24
C GLU A 698 31.45 -13.51 -27.10
N ALA A 699 30.17 -13.87 -27.29
CA ALA A 699 29.20 -13.01 -27.97
C ALA A 699 28.98 -11.69 -27.20
N ALA A 700 28.86 -11.78 -25.87
CA ALA A 700 28.75 -10.60 -25.01
C ALA A 700 29.96 -9.67 -25.16
N ARG A 701 31.19 -10.24 -25.15
CA ARG A 701 32.43 -9.48 -25.35
C ARG A 701 32.44 -8.77 -26.71
N ALA A 702 32.12 -9.47 -27.79
CA ALA A 702 32.09 -8.90 -29.11
C ALA A 702 31.09 -7.72 -29.24
N ALA A 703 29.89 -7.86 -28.66
CA ALA A 703 28.89 -6.82 -28.64
C ALA A 703 29.37 -5.57 -27.85
N LEU A 704 29.94 -5.80 -26.67
CA LEU A 704 30.39 -4.70 -25.79
C LEU A 704 31.63 -3.99 -26.33
N ASP A 705 32.53 -4.71 -26.97
CA ASP A 705 33.70 -4.13 -27.66
C ASP A 705 33.26 -3.28 -28.88
N ALA A 706 32.19 -3.68 -29.57
CA ALA A 706 31.58 -2.88 -30.62
C ALA A 706 30.96 -1.60 -30.04
N ALA A 707 30.20 -1.70 -28.94
CA ALA A 707 29.64 -0.54 -28.25
C ALA A 707 30.74 0.43 -27.79
N ALA A 708 31.85 -0.08 -27.25
CA ALA A 708 32.95 0.73 -26.73
C ALA A 708 33.62 1.63 -27.81
N LYS A 709 33.61 1.22 -29.08
CA LYS A 709 34.13 2.02 -30.19
C LYS A 709 33.24 3.22 -30.53
N MET A 710 31.96 3.18 -30.14
CA MET A 710 30.96 4.20 -30.50
C MET A 710 30.67 5.17 -29.36
N VAL A 711 30.88 4.75 -28.11
CA VAL A 711 30.67 5.59 -26.95
C VAL A 711 31.72 6.70 -26.88
N GLN A 712 31.32 7.94 -27.21
CA GLN A 712 32.17 9.12 -27.20
C GLN A 712 31.69 10.13 -26.17
N GLY A 713 31.74 9.77 -24.86
CA GLY A 713 31.44 10.74 -23.79
C GLY A 713 29.96 10.96 -23.45
N GLN A 714 29.02 10.28 -24.13
CA GLN A 714 27.61 10.32 -23.75
C GLN A 714 27.45 9.56 -22.43
N ALA A 715 26.98 10.27 -21.41
CA ALA A 715 26.95 9.74 -20.06
C ALA A 715 26.06 8.49 -19.92
N LEU A 716 24.87 8.44 -20.59
CA LEU A 716 23.97 7.29 -20.54
C LEU A 716 24.56 6.05 -21.20
N SER A 717 25.13 6.19 -22.40
CA SER A 717 25.78 5.09 -23.12
C SER A 717 27.05 4.60 -22.39
N THR A 718 27.78 5.51 -21.75
CA THR A 718 28.93 5.18 -20.88
C THR A 718 28.47 4.37 -19.66
N LEU A 719 27.40 4.78 -19.02
CA LEU A 719 26.77 4.08 -17.89
C LEU A 719 26.37 2.65 -18.27
N MET A 720 25.63 2.50 -19.37
CA MET A 720 25.16 1.19 -19.85
C MET A 720 26.32 0.26 -20.23
N LEU A 721 27.29 0.78 -20.97
CA LEU A 721 28.48 0.02 -21.38
C LEU A 721 29.25 -0.50 -20.16
N HIS A 722 29.57 0.38 -19.22
CA HIS A 722 30.38 -0.02 -18.07
C HIS A 722 29.63 -0.91 -17.11
N ASN A 723 28.30 -0.77 -16.98
CA ASN A 723 27.50 -1.74 -16.22
C ASN A 723 27.54 -3.13 -16.87
N ALA A 724 27.30 -3.21 -18.18
CA ALA A 724 27.32 -4.47 -18.91
C ALA A 724 28.73 -5.14 -18.93
N LEU A 725 29.80 -4.35 -19.07
CA LEU A 725 31.17 -4.85 -18.93
C LEU A 725 31.44 -5.36 -17.49
N GLY A 726 30.95 -4.65 -16.49
CA GLY A 726 31.00 -5.08 -15.08
C GLY A 726 30.33 -6.43 -14.87
N ASN A 727 29.11 -6.61 -15.42
CA ASN A 727 28.37 -7.86 -15.38
C ASN A 727 29.12 -9.00 -16.10
N LEU A 728 29.69 -8.73 -17.28
CA LEU A 728 30.50 -9.70 -18.05
C LEU A 728 31.74 -10.12 -17.25
N GLU A 729 32.52 -9.17 -16.73
CA GLU A 729 33.72 -9.49 -15.97
C GLU A 729 33.41 -10.26 -14.68
N LEU A 730 32.29 -9.90 -14.01
CA LEU A 730 31.83 -10.64 -12.82
C LEU A 730 31.44 -12.07 -13.17
N SER A 731 30.72 -12.28 -14.28
CA SER A 731 30.29 -13.62 -14.71
C SER A 731 31.49 -14.48 -15.17
N ARG A 732 32.59 -13.82 -15.53
CA ARG A 732 33.91 -14.49 -15.82
C ARG A 732 34.80 -14.59 -14.59
N SER A 733 34.29 -14.24 -13.43
CA SER A 733 34.97 -14.20 -12.13
C SER A 733 36.19 -13.25 -12.07
N ASN A 734 36.25 -12.29 -13.00
CA ASN A 734 37.28 -11.24 -12.98
C ASN A 734 36.79 -10.05 -12.15
N VAL A 735 36.72 -10.27 -10.83
CA VAL A 735 36.10 -9.33 -9.87
C VAL A 735 36.83 -7.98 -9.86
N VAL A 736 38.14 -7.95 -10.04
CA VAL A 736 38.92 -6.69 -10.07
C VAL A 736 38.50 -5.81 -11.23
N ALA A 737 38.36 -6.38 -12.41
CA ALA A 737 37.91 -5.64 -13.61
C ALA A 737 36.45 -5.24 -13.47
N SER A 738 35.59 -6.11 -12.91
CA SER A 738 34.20 -5.83 -12.64
C SER A 738 34.02 -4.58 -11.75
N ILE A 739 34.74 -4.51 -10.63
CA ILE A 739 34.72 -3.35 -9.70
C ILE A 739 35.15 -2.07 -10.43
N LYS A 740 36.20 -2.15 -11.27
CA LYS A 740 36.66 -1.00 -12.07
C LYS A 740 35.54 -0.46 -12.97
N HIS A 741 34.86 -1.36 -13.66
CA HIS A 741 33.76 -1.00 -14.54
C HIS A 741 32.54 -0.46 -13.78
N TYR A 742 32.11 -1.10 -12.69
CA TYR A 742 31.02 -0.58 -11.88
C TYR A 742 31.31 0.80 -11.27
N LYS A 743 32.55 1.10 -10.89
CA LYS A 743 32.95 2.44 -10.44
C LYS A 743 32.86 3.50 -11.56
N LEU A 744 33.15 3.14 -12.78
CA LEU A 744 32.99 4.05 -13.95
C LEU A 744 31.49 4.27 -14.24
N ALA A 745 30.70 3.21 -14.20
CA ALA A 745 29.24 3.30 -14.32
C ALA A 745 28.63 4.16 -13.22
N LEU A 746 29.07 4.00 -11.96
CA LEU A 746 28.59 4.79 -10.82
C LEU A 746 28.87 6.29 -10.99
N ARG A 747 30.04 6.66 -11.46
CA ARG A 747 30.36 8.07 -11.76
C ARG A 747 29.45 8.62 -12.85
N ALA A 748 29.17 7.85 -13.90
CA ALA A 748 28.27 8.25 -14.97
C ALA A 748 26.82 8.41 -14.44
N ALA A 749 26.35 7.51 -13.59
CA ALA A 749 25.04 7.61 -12.94
C ALA A 749 24.93 8.88 -12.07
N GLN A 750 25.97 9.19 -11.28
CA GLN A 750 26.03 10.39 -10.45
C GLN A 750 26.03 11.68 -11.30
N THR A 751 26.74 11.68 -12.44
CA THR A 751 26.74 12.82 -13.36
C THR A 751 25.38 13.07 -13.99
N LEU A 752 24.63 12.00 -14.27
CA LEU A 752 23.26 12.07 -14.80
C LEU A 752 22.21 12.39 -13.73
N GLY A 753 22.54 12.30 -12.44
CA GLY A 753 21.58 12.37 -11.34
C GLY A 753 20.65 11.15 -11.26
N GLU A 754 21.06 10.02 -11.85
CA GLU A 754 20.31 8.78 -11.95
C GLU A 754 20.38 7.96 -10.65
N ARG A 755 19.64 8.41 -9.64
CA ARG A 755 19.65 7.83 -8.29
C ARG A 755 19.39 6.32 -8.27
N ARG A 756 18.53 5.83 -9.16
CA ARG A 756 18.19 4.40 -9.24
C ARG A 756 19.37 3.56 -9.72
N TRP A 757 20.03 4.00 -10.80
CA TRP A 757 21.26 3.34 -11.26
C TRP A 757 22.37 3.40 -10.22
N GLU A 758 22.47 4.52 -9.51
CA GLU A 758 23.42 4.67 -8.41
C GLU A 758 23.19 3.58 -7.33
N GLY A 759 21.93 3.38 -6.87
CA GLY A 759 21.57 2.36 -5.90
C GLY A 759 21.92 0.94 -6.37
N GLY A 760 21.59 0.59 -7.62
CA GLY A 760 21.90 -0.72 -8.19
C GLY A 760 23.40 -0.99 -8.32
N LEU A 761 24.15 0.03 -8.73
CA LEU A 761 25.61 -0.07 -8.83
C LEU A 761 26.29 -0.19 -7.46
N HIS A 762 25.73 0.47 -6.43
CA HIS A 762 26.14 0.22 -5.05
C HIS A 762 25.90 -1.23 -4.64
N GLY A 763 24.75 -1.82 -4.99
CA GLY A 763 24.48 -3.24 -4.77
C GLY A 763 25.50 -4.16 -5.46
N SER A 764 25.78 -3.90 -6.75
CA SER A 764 26.75 -4.66 -7.52
C SER A 764 28.19 -4.54 -6.97
N LEU A 765 28.60 -3.31 -6.61
CA LEU A 765 29.91 -3.06 -5.96
C LEU A 765 30.01 -3.74 -4.61
N GLY A 766 28.94 -3.71 -3.82
CA GLY A 766 28.89 -4.39 -2.54
C GLY A 766 29.09 -5.90 -2.67
N SER A 767 28.33 -6.53 -3.57
CA SER A 767 28.47 -7.97 -3.86
C SER A 767 29.86 -8.33 -4.37
N ALA A 768 30.43 -7.53 -5.29
CA ALA A 768 31.78 -7.75 -5.82
C ALA A 768 32.86 -7.58 -4.74
N ALA A 769 32.71 -6.62 -3.82
CA ALA A 769 33.63 -6.43 -2.69
C ALA A 769 33.57 -7.61 -1.70
N VAL A 770 32.38 -8.15 -1.44
CA VAL A 770 32.21 -9.36 -0.62
C VAL A 770 32.94 -10.56 -1.22
N VAL A 771 32.83 -10.74 -2.55
CA VAL A 771 33.58 -11.81 -3.26
C VAL A 771 35.10 -11.63 -3.13
N GLN A 772 35.59 -10.38 -3.02
CA GLN A 772 37.01 -10.11 -2.75
C GLN A 772 37.45 -10.25 -1.28
N GLY A 773 36.53 -10.52 -0.37
CA GLY A 773 36.81 -10.53 1.07
C GLY A 773 36.95 -9.13 1.69
N GLN A 774 36.57 -8.07 0.96
CA GLN A 774 36.60 -6.68 1.43
C GLN A 774 35.28 -6.34 2.14
N PHE A 775 35.02 -6.99 3.26
CA PHE A 775 33.72 -6.99 3.94
C PHE A 775 33.26 -5.59 4.37
N ASP A 776 34.18 -4.76 4.92
CA ASP A 776 33.83 -3.39 5.37
C ASP A 776 33.38 -2.51 4.19
N VAL A 777 34.11 -2.60 3.05
CA VAL A 777 33.76 -1.89 1.82
C VAL A 777 32.43 -2.40 1.28
N GLY A 778 32.24 -3.72 1.26
CA GLY A 778 31.00 -4.35 0.85
C GLY A 778 29.81 -3.90 1.70
N GLN A 779 29.97 -3.85 3.01
CA GLN A 779 28.91 -3.41 3.93
C GLN A 779 28.55 -1.93 3.68
N GLY A 780 29.52 -1.06 3.48
CA GLY A 780 29.29 0.34 3.16
C GLY A 780 28.45 0.52 1.90
N HIS A 781 28.82 -0.19 0.84
CA HIS A 781 28.09 -0.15 -0.43
C HIS A 781 26.67 -0.74 -0.31
N LEU A 782 26.50 -1.89 0.35
CA LEU A 782 25.17 -2.51 0.54
C LEU A 782 24.24 -1.65 1.40
N LYS A 783 24.76 -0.99 2.44
CA LYS A 783 23.99 -0.03 3.24
C LYS A 783 23.54 1.16 2.39
N SER A 784 24.41 1.70 1.54
CA SER A 784 24.05 2.77 0.59
C SER A 784 22.97 2.30 -0.40
N ALA A 785 23.07 1.08 -0.90
CA ALA A 785 22.05 0.50 -1.79
C ALA A 785 20.69 0.38 -1.09
N VAL A 786 20.65 -0.12 0.16
CA VAL A 786 19.42 -0.19 0.97
C VAL A 786 18.84 1.21 1.18
N GLN A 787 19.67 2.17 1.57
CA GLN A 787 19.23 3.55 1.82
C GLN A 787 18.60 4.17 0.57
N ILE A 788 19.29 4.10 -0.58
CA ILE A 788 18.79 4.67 -1.85
C ILE A 788 17.50 3.98 -2.30
N ALA A 789 17.42 2.66 -2.18
CA ALA A 789 16.21 1.92 -2.54
C ALA A 789 15.01 2.32 -1.65
N THR A 790 15.25 2.51 -0.35
CA THR A 790 14.22 2.99 0.60
C THR A 790 13.79 4.43 0.28
N GLU A 791 14.74 5.33 -0.02
CA GLU A 791 14.47 6.72 -0.40
C GLU A 791 13.60 6.81 -1.67
N LEU A 792 13.85 5.94 -2.64
CA LEU A 792 13.10 5.87 -3.90
C LEU A 792 11.78 5.09 -3.80
N GLY A 793 11.54 4.40 -2.69
CA GLY A 793 10.41 3.47 -2.55
C GLY A 793 10.52 2.23 -3.45
N ASP A 794 11.72 1.91 -3.97
CA ASP A 794 11.94 0.72 -4.80
C ASP A 794 12.05 -0.52 -3.92
N ARG A 795 10.89 -1.07 -3.54
CA ARG A 795 10.79 -2.21 -2.63
C ARG A 795 11.50 -3.46 -3.15
N GLN A 796 11.52 -3.68 -4.47
CA GLN A 796 12.19 -4.84 -5.05
C GLN A 796 13.72 -4.76 -4.85
N TRP A 797 14.29 -3.59 -5.14
CA TRP A 797 15.72 -3.38 -4.93
C TRP A 797 16.09 -3.37 -3.46
N GLU A 798 15.25 -2.78 -2.62
CA GLU A 798 15.43 -2.83 -1.17
C GLU A 798 15.49 -4.28 -0.67
N GLY A 799 14.56 -5.15 -1.10
CA GLY A 799 14.56 -6.57 -0.74
C GLY A 799 15.83 -7.29 -1.15
N ASN A 800 16.31 -7.08 -2.39
CA ASN A 800 17.56 -7.68 -2.87
C ASN A 800 18.79 -7.15 -2.13
N ALA A 801 18.88 -5.83 -1.90
CA ALA A 801 20.01 -5.23 -1.18
C ALA A 801 20.08 -5.71 0.28
N ARG A 802 18.93 -5.83 0.96
CA ARG A 802 18.84 -6.39 2.32
C ARG A 802 19.21 -7.87 2.36
N CYS A 803 18.83 -8.67 1.36
CA CYS A 803 19.24 -10.07 1.25
C CYS A 803 20.77 -10.18 1.18
N ASN A 804 21.40 -9.39 0.32
CA ASN A 804 22.85 -9.38 0.17
C ASN A 804 23.56 -8.86 1.43
N LEU A 805 23.00 -7.82 2.08
CA LEU A 805 23.53 -7.32 3.36
C LEU A 805 23.40 -8.36 4.45
N GLY A 806 22.27 -9.06 4.55
CA GLY A 806 22.06 -10.13 5.52
C GLY A 806 23.02 -11.30 5.32
N LEU A 807 23.32 -11.67 4.07
CA LEU A 807 24.34 -12.69 3.77
C LEU A 807 25.74 -12.22 4.18
N LEU A 808 26.10 -10.96 3.91
CA LEU A 808 27.37 -10.40 4.37
C LEU A 808 27.50 -10.42 5.91
N LEU A 809 26.43 -10.02 6.61
CA LEU A 809 26.43 -10.03 8.08
C LEU A 809 26.54 -11.47 8.66
N PHE A 810 25.96 -12.45 7.97
CA PHE A 810 26.14 -13.86 8.30
C PHE A 810 27.61 -14.28 8.19
N GLU A 811 28.30 -13.89 7.12
CA GLU A 811 29.74 -14.16 6.92
C GLU A 811 30.61 -13.49 8.00
N LEU A 812 30.18 -12.35 8.53
CA LEU A 812 30.83 -11.64 9.64
C LEU A 812 30.49 -12.24 11.02
N ASN A 813 29.69 -13.31 11.09
CA ASN A 813 29.16 -13.93 12.30
C ASN A 813 28.24 -13.00 13.13
N GLU A 814 27.71 -11.93 12.52
CA GLU A 814 26.72 -11.04 13.12
C GLU A 814 25.31 -11.61 12.95
N PHE A 815 25.03 -12.76 13.55
CA PHE A 815 23.84 -13.57 13.30
C PHE A 815 22.51 -12.87 13.60
N ASP A 816 22.46 -11.99 14.62
CA ASP A 816 21.25 -11.26 14.97
C ASP A 816 20.95 -10.17 13.94
N ALA A 817 21.96 -9.43 13.49
CA ALA A 817 21.83 -8.42 12.45
C ALA A 817 21.49 -9.07 11.10
N ALA A 818 22.14 -10.21 10.77
CA ALA A 818 21.83 -10.99 9.58
C ALA A 818 20.36 -11.45 9.56
N HIS A 819 19.89 -12.02 10.68
CA HIS A 819 18.50 -12.45 10.82
C HIS A 819 17.52 -11.28 10.65
N HIS A 820 17.84 -10.11 11.20
CA HIS A 820 17.01 -8.92 11.06
C HIS A 820 16.88 -8.47 9.59
N GLU A 821 17.99 -8.28 8.89
CA GLU A 821 17.97 -7.83 7.48
C GLU A 821 17.31 -8.85 6.56
N LEU A 822 17.56 -10.16 6.76
CA LEU A 822 16.92 -11.23 6.00
C LEU A 822 15.41 -11.31 6.30
N SER A 823 14.99 -11.08 7.56
CA SER A 823 13.55 -11.06 7.90
C SER A 823 12.82 -9.89 7.22
N LEU A 824 13.46 -8.71 7.16
CA LEU A 824 12.94 -7.58 6.38
C LEU A 824 12.88 -7.88 4.88
N SER A 825 13.93 -8.50 4.34
CA SER A 825 13.95 -8.93 2.94
C SER A 825 12.86 -9.97 2.65
N LEU A 826 12.63 -10.92 3.55
CA LEU A 826 11.55 -11.92 3.43
C LEU A 826 10.16 -11.26 3.42
N ALA A 827 9.95 -10.30 4.32
CA ALA A 827 8.71 -9.55 4.37
C ALA A 827 8.46 -8.82 3.04
N ILE A 828 9.49 -8.16 2.50
CA ILE A 828 9.44 -7.47 1.21
C ILE A 828 9.19 -8.47 0.06
N ALA A 829 9.90 -9.60 0.04
CA ALA A 829 9.73 -10.62 -0.99
C ALA A 829 8.29 -11.16 -1.02
N ARG A 830 7.70 -11.39 0.15
CA ARG A 830 6.30 -11.81 0.32
C ARG A 830 5.31 -10.72 -0.05
N GLU A 831 5.57 -9.48 0.38
CA GLU A 831 4.79 -8.30 0.00
C GLU A 831 4.68 -8.16 -1.52
N LEU A 832 5.80 -8.29 -2.22
CA LEU A 832 5.88 -8.19 -3.68
C LEU A 832 5.47 -9.48 -4.42
N GLY A 833 5.28 -10.60 -3.72
CA GLY A 833 5.12 -11.91 -4.34
C GLY A 833 6.36 -12.36 -5.13
N HIS A 834 7.53 -11.87 -4.79
CA HIS A 834 8.78 -12.17 -5.50
C HIS A 834 9.33 -13.53 -5.08
N ARG A 835 8.69 -14.61 -5.55
CA ARG A 835 8.93 -16.00 -5.12
C ARG A 835 10.39 -16.45 -5.23
N ARG A 836 11.14 -15.96 -6.24
CA ARG A 836 12.57 -16.30 -6.39
C ARG A 836 13.40 -15.71 -5.25
N LEU A 837 13.18 -14.44 -4.90
CA LEU A 837 13.83 -13.80 -3.76
C LEU A 837 13.40 -14.47 -2.46
N GLU A 838 12.11 -14.78 -2.29
CA GLU A 838 11.59 -15.50 -1.13
C GLU A 838 12.32 -16.83 -0.91
N ALA A 839 12.47 -17.64 -1.96
CA ALA A 839 13.20 -18.91 -1.87
C ALA A 839 14.65 -18.74 -1.42
N THR A 840 15.36 -17.74 -1.99
CA THR A 840 16.75 -17.45 -1.61
C THR A 840 16.85 -16.95 -0.17
N VAL A 841 15.97 -16.03 0.25
CA VAL A 841 15.98 -15.49 1.61
C VAL A 841 15.62 -16.54 2.65
N LEU A 842 14.67 -17.45 2.35
CA LEU A 842 14.34 -18.59 3.23
C LEU A 842 15.54 -19.52 3.41
N CYS A 843 16.30 -19.80 2.35
CA CYS A 843 17.55 -20.55 2.45
C CYS A 843 18.56 -19.86 3.37
N ASN A 844 18.83 -18.57 3.13
CA ASN A 844 19.76 -17.78 3.94
C ASN A 844 19.34 -17.68 5.41
N LEU A 845 18.03 -17.49 5.68
CA LEU A 845 17.49 -17.53 7.05
C LEU A 845 17.67 -18.91 7.69
N GLY A 846 17.50 -19.98 6.92
CA GLY A 846 17.77 -21.33 7.37
C GLY A 846 19.21 -21.51 7.83
N LEU A 847 20.19 -20.98 7.06
CA LEU A 847 21.61 -21.02 7.43
C LEU A 847 21.91 -20.22 8.69
N VAL A 848 21.39 -18.98 8.79
CA VAL A 848 21.54 -18.14 9.98
C VAL A 848 20.90 -18.79 11.21
N THR A 849 19.71 -19.37 11.05
CA THR A 849 18.98 -20.04 12.15
C THR A 849 19.70 -21.29 12.62
N ARG A 850 20.30 -22.06 11.70
CA ARG A 850 21.17 -23.20 12.00
C ARG A 850 22.39 -22.75 12.80
N ALA A 851 23.08 -21.68 12.38
CA ALA A 851 24.24 -21.12 13.08
C ALA A 851 23.90 -20.67 14.53
N LYS A 852 22.64 -20.25 14.76
CA LYS A 852 22.11 -19.95 16.11
C LYS A 852 21.70 -21.19 16.91
N GLY A 853 21.93 -22.41 16.42
CA GLY A 853 21.62 -23.68 17.09
C GLY A 853 20.14 -24.10 17.07
N ARG A 854 19.29 -23.39 16.29
CA ARG A 854 17.85 -23.69 16.21
C ARG A 854 17.55 -24.64 15.05
N LEU A 855 18.03 -25.88 15.14
CA LEU A 855 18.07 -26.83 14.02
C LEU A 855 16.69 -27.18 13.43
N ASN A 856 15.66 -27.31 14.26
CA ASN A 856 14.30 -27.65 13.78
C ASN A 856 13.70 -26.53 12.96
N ILE A 857 13.84 -25.26 13.39
CA ILE A 857 13.35 -24.10 12.64
C ILE A 857 14.15 -23.94 11.33
N ALA A 858 15.47 -24.18 11.38
CA ALA A 858 16.31 -24.15 10.19
C ALA A 858 15.86 -25.20 9.16
N ARG A 859 15.46 -26.40 9.61
CA ARG A 859 14.88 -27.45 8.75
C ARG A 859 13.63 -26.96 8.03
N GLU A 860 12.66 -26.41 8.76
CA GLU A 860 11.42 -25.90 8.17
C GLU A 860 11.69 -24.83 7.09
N LEU A 861 12.60 -23.88 7.38
CA LEU A 861 12.98 -22.83 6.44
C LEU A 861 13.64 -23.38 5.17
N LEU A 862 14.56 -24.35 5.31
CA LEU A 862 15.22 -24.98 4.17
C LEU A 862 14.26 -25.86 3.35
N GLU A 863 13.35 -26.60 3.99
CA GLU A 863 12.32 -27.37 3.30
C GLU A 863 11.39 -26.45 2.49
N MET A 864 10.98 -25.31 3.07
CA MET A 864 10.18 -24.29 2.35
C MET A 864 10.95 -23.71 1.16
N SER A 865 12.25 -23.43 1.30
CA SER A 865 13.07 -22.90 0.21
C SER A 865 13.20 -23.89 -0.95
N VAL A 866 13.40 -25.19 -0.66
CA VAL A 866 13.44 -26.27 -1.63
C VAL A 866 12.10 -26.42 -2.36
N ALA A 867 10.98 -26.48 -1.61
CA ALA A 867 9.65 -26.61 -2.20
C ALA A 867 9.36 -25.43 -3.16
N LEU A 868 9.74 -24.21 -2.75
CA LEU A 868 9.54 -23.03 -3.58
C LEU A 868 10.41 -23.03 -4.84
N ALA A 869 11.67 -23.51 -4.76
CA ALA A 869 12.56 -23.66 -5.91
C ALA A 869 12.05 -24.73 -6.90
N GLN A 870 11.41 -25.80 -6.41
CA GLN A 870 10.75 -26.81 -7.23
C GLN A 870 9.57 -26.24 -8.00
N ASP A 871 8.68 -25.52 -7.32
CA ASP A 871 7.53 -24.86 -7.94
C ASP A 871 7.95 -23.88 -9.06
N LEU A 872 9.09 -23.20 -8.84
CA LEU A 872 9.67 -22.26 -9.80
C LEU A 872 10.41 -22.94 -10.95
N LYS A 873 10.53 -24.27 -10.94
CA LYS A 873 11.33 -25.05 -11.91
C LYS A 873 12.75 -24.47 -12.06
N ALA A 874 13.38 -24.14 -10.91
CA ALA A 874 14.73 -23.57 -10.84
C ALA A 874 15.76 -24.64 -10.41
N PRO A 875 16.22 -25.52 -11.31
CA PRO A 875 16.99 -26.71 -10.94
C PRO A 875 18.32 -26.39 -10.24
N ARG A 876 18.97 -25.29 -10.64
CA ARG A 876 20.22 -24.85 -9.99
C ARG A 876 19.97 -24.47 -8.52
N SER A 877 19.00 -23.62 -8.27
CA SER A 877 18.64 -23.16 -6.91
C SER A 877 18.17 -24.35 -6.07
N GLU A 878 17.30 -25.19 -6.61
CA GLU A 878 16.84 -26.42 -5.95
C GLU A 878 18.02 -27.30 -5.53
N GLY A 879 18.98 -27.52 -6.43
CA GLY A 879 20.17 -28.33 -6.17
C GLY A 879 20.99 -27.78 -5.00
N ILE A 880 21.28 -26.47 -5.01
CA ILE A 880 22.03 -25.79 -3.94
C ILE A 880 21.27 -25.89 -2.59
N PHE A 881 19.99 -25.58 -2.57
CA PHE A 881 19.18 -25.59 -1.35
C PHE A 881 19.03 -27.01 -0.77
N ARG A 882 18.88 -28.04 -1.63
CA ARG A 882 18.91 -29.45 -1.20
C ARG A 882 20.24 -29.86 -0.59
N GLY A 883 21.34 -29.31 -1.09
CA GLY A 883 22.65 -29.56 -0.52
C GLY A 883 22.73 -29.06 0.95
N TYR A 884 22.29 -27.82 1.22
CA TYR A 884 22.26 -27.28 2.58
C TYR A 884 21.28 -28.05 3.48
N LEU A 885 20.11 -28.44 2.96
CA LEU A 885 19.16 -29.27 3.71
C LEU A 885 19.77 -30.65 4.05
N GLY A 886 20.47 -31.27 3.12
CA GLY A 886 21.16 -32.55 3.34
C GLY A 886 22.25 -32.46 4.41
N GLU A 887 23.02 -31.36 4.42
CA GLU A 887 24.00 -31.12 5.49
C GLU A 887 23.32 -31.00 6.86
N LEU A 888 22.23 -30.25 6.98
CA LEU A 888 21.46 -30.08 8.20
C LEU A 888 20.82 -31.40 8.67
N LEU A 889 20.26 -32.19 7.74
CA LEU A 889 19.67 -33.51 8.10
C LEU A 889 20.70 -34.47 8.63
N SER A 890 21.95 -34.42 8.13
CA SER A 890 23.05 -35.20 8.70
C SER A 890 23.41 -34.78 10.13
N GLU A 891 23.35 -33.47 10.42
CA GLU A 891 23.57 -32.90 11.75
C GLU A 891 22.44 -33.30 12.73
N LEU A 892 21.22 -33.45 12.23
CA LEU A 892 20.06 -33.92 12.98
C LEU A 892 20.00 -35.44 13.20
N GLY A 893 20.94 -36.20 12.61
CA GLY A 893 21.01 -37.66 12.74
C GLY A 893 20.06 -38.41 11.80
N GLU A 894 19.68 -37.82 10.68
CA GLU A 894 18.82 -38.41 9.63
C GLU A 894 19.62 -38.74 8.35
N PRO A 895 20.51 -39.73 8.34
CA PRO A 895 21.46 -39.98 7.25
C PRO A 895 20.82 -40.41 5.93
N ASP A 896 19.71 -41.15 5.98
CA ASP A 896 19.02 -41.62 4.77
C ASP A 896 18.34 -40.46 4.02
N ALA A 897 17.68 -39.57 4.76
CA ALA A 897 17.08 -38.36 4.23
C ALA A 897 18.14 -37.41 3.64
N ALA A 898 19.25 -37.23 4.37
CA ALA A 898 20.40 -36.45 3.88
C ALA A 898 20.99 -36.99 2.59
N GLN A 899 21.20 -38.31 2.47
CA GLN A 899 21.72 -38.95 1.26
C GLN A 899 20.73 -38.80 0.06
N SER A 900 19.43 -38.89 0.33
CA SER A 900 18.40 -38.65 -0.67
C SER A 900 18.47 -37.21 -1.23
N CYS A 901 18.57 -36.20 -0.33
CA CYS A 901 18.75 -34.79 -0.72
C CYS A 901 20.02 -34.59 -1.54
N HIS A 902 21.16 -35.13 -1.11
CA HIS A 902 22.43 -34.99 -1.83
C HIS A 902 22.42 -35.68 -3.21
N ARG A 903 21.76 -36.83 -3.38
CA ARG A 903 21.63 -37.50 -4.67
C ARG A 903 20.77 -36.70 -5.65
N ALA A 904 19.67 -36.12 -5.15
CA ALA A 904 18.82 -35.27 -5.95
C ALA A 904 19.54 -33.98 -6.35
N ALA A 905 20.27 -33.34 -5.42
CA ALA A 905 21.07 -32.13 -5.68
C ALA A 905 22.14 -32.41 -6.74
N GLU A 906 22.86 -33.53 -6.63
CA GLU A 906 23.93 -33.89 -7.58
C GLU A 906 23.39 -34.05 -9.01
N ARG A 907 22.24 -34.72 -9.18
CA ARG A 907 21.58 -34.84 -10.49
C ARG A 907 21.21 -33.47 -11.06
N LEU A 908 20.55 -32.61 -10.26
CA LEU A 908 20.08 -31.29 -10.69
C LEU A 908 21.22 -30.32 -11.08
N LEU A 909 22.41 -30.49 -10.48
CA LEU A 909 23.58 -29.65 -10.78
C LEU A 909 24.48 -30.23 -11.88
N ARG A 910 24.48 -31.57 -12.06
CA ARG A 910 25.31 -32.27 -13.06
C ARG A 910 24.74 -32.14 -14.47
N GLU A 911 23.42 -32.29 -14.62
CA GLU A 911 22.76 -32.22 -15.94
C GLU A 911 23.01 -30.90 -16.69
N PRO A 912 22.90 -29.72 -16.06
CA PRO A 912 23.24 -28.44 -16.70
C PRO A 912 24.74 -28.13 -16.70
N GLY A 913 25.59 -28.98 -16.11
CA GLY A 913 27.03 -28.76 -16.07
C GLY A 913 27.50 -27.69 -15.09
N ASP A 914 26.75 -27.45 -14.00
CA ASP A 914 27.10 -26.43 -12.98
C ASP A 914 28.27 -26.90 -12.10
N THR A 915 29.49 -26.68 -12.58
CA THR A 915 30.73 -27.09 -11.90
C THR A 915 30.91 -26.43 -10.52
N ALA A 916 30.52 -25.15 -10.38
CA ALA A 916 30.60 -24.42 -9.12
C ALA A 916 29.60 -24.96 -8.09
N GLY A 917 28.37 -25.17 -8.50
CA GLY A 917 27.33 -25.77 -7.64
C GLY A 917 27.70 -27.21 -7.22
N LEU A 918 28.27 -28.00 -8.12
CA LEU A 918 28.76 -29.35 -7.78
C LEU A 918 29.92 -29.33 -6.77
N ALA A 919 30.87 -28.40 -6.93
CA ALA A 919 31.95 -28.26 -5.99
C ALA A 919 31.44 -27.86 -4.59
N LEU A 920 30.50 -26.93 -4.50
CA LEU A 920 29.87 -26.57 -3.25
C LEU A 920 29.11 -27.77 -2.63
N LEU A 921 28.36 -28.54 -3.43
CA LEU A 921 27.66 -29.73 -2.97
C LEU A 921 28.65 -30.77 -2.39
N TYR A 922 29.80 -30.93 -3.00
CA TYR A 922 30.82 -31.86 -2.42
C TYR A 922 31.39 -31.35 -1.11
N CYS A 923 31.53 -30.05 -0.89
CA CYS A 923 31.82 -29.48 0.43
C CYS A 923 30.73 -29.85 1.46
N GLN A 924 29.46 -29.71 1.08
CA GLN A 924 28.32 -30.06 1.96
C GLN A 924 28.27 -31.57 2.24
N LYS A 925 28.55 -32.42 1.25
CA LYS A 925 28.71 -33.88 1.42
C LYS A 925 29.87 -34.22 2.37
N THR A 926 30.96 -33.46 2.30
CA THR A 926 32.10 -33.62 3.21
C THR A 926 31.67 -33.36 4.67
N ALA A 927 31.01 -32.23 4.91
CA ALA A 927 30.49 -31.90 6.24
C ALA A 927 29.51 -33.00 6.74
N SER A 928 28.62 -33.50 5.89
CA SER A 928 27.72 -34.60 6.22
C SER A 928 28.44 -35.92 6.53
N ALA A 929 29.53 -36.23 5.84
CA ALA A 929 30.34 -37.42 6.11
C ALA A 929 31.08 -37.30 7.46
N ILE A 930 31.58 -36.12 7.80
CA ILE A 930 32.19 -35.84 9.11
C ILE A 930 31.19 -36.07 10.24
N HIS A 931 29.96 -35.56 10.12
CA HIS A 931 28.89 -35.76 11.10
C HIS A 931 28.58 -37.27 11.33
N ARG A 932 28.76 -38.13 10.32
CA ARG A 932 28.58 -39.57 10.39
C ARG A 932 29.85 -40.32 10.82
N ASN A 933 30.91 -39.58 11.08
CA ASN A 933 32.25 -40.15 11.38
C ASN A 933 32.85 -41.01 10.23
N ASP A 934 32.42 -40.74 8.98
CA ASP A 934 32.92 -41.43 7.79
C ASP A 934 34.03 -40.57 7.15
N LEU A 935 35.23 -40.68 7.74
CA LEU A 935 36.39 -39.88 7.33
C LEU A 935 36.93 -40.26 5.92
N VAL A 936 36.69 -41.50 5.48
CA VAL A 936 37.09 -41.95 4.14
C VAL A 936 36.27 -41.30 3.06
N ALA A 937 34.96 -41.29 3.23
CA ALA A 937 34.05 -40.55 2.33
C ALA A 937 34.30 -39.05 2.38
N ALA A 938 34.58 -38.47 3.57
CA ALA A 938 34.90 -37.06 3.72
C ALA A 938 36.15 -36.66 2.91
N ALA A 939 37.21 -37.43 2.98
CA ALA A 939 38.44 -37.22 2.20
C ALA A 939 38.19 -37.27 0.69
N THR A 940 37.42 -38.25 0.22
CA THR A 940 37.06 -38.39 -1.20
C THR A 940 36.23 -37.21 -1.71
N PHE A 941 35.30 -36.70 -0.91
CA PHE A 941 34.45 -35.56 -1.32
C PHE A 941 35.23 -34.23 -1.33
N VAL A 942 36.16 -34.02 -0.35
CA VAL A 942 37.05 -32.85 -0.37
C VAL A 942 37.97 -32.86 -1.60
N GLU A 943 38.54 -34.00 -1.95
CA GLU A 943 39.36 -34.12 -3.17
C GLU A 943 38.56 -33.82 -4.43
N SER A 944 37.31 -34.32 -4.51
CA SER A 944 36.40 -34.02 -5.62
C SER A 944 36.06 -32.54 -5.71
N ALA A 945 35.80 -31.89 -4.59
CA ALA A 945 35.53 -30.44 -4.52
C ALA A 945 36.78 -29.65 -4.94
N ALA A 946 37.96 -30.01 -4.49
CA ALA A 946 39.21 -29.38 -4.84
C ALA A 946 39.56 -29.55 -6.34
N ALA A 947 39.30 -30.71 -6.91
CA ALA A 947 39.51 -30.95 -8.36
C ALA A 947 38.59 -30.10 -9.23
N LEU A 948 37.29 -30.01 -8.85
CA LEU A 948 36.34 -29.13 -9.55
C LEU A 948 36.73 -27.66 -9.41
N ARG A 949 37.16 -27.21 -8.22
CA ARG A 949 37.69 -25.86 -8.04
C ARG A 949 38.86 -25.55 -8.96
N LEU A 950 39.78 -26.47 -9.11
CA LEU A 950 40.95 -26.31 -9.99
C LEU A 950 40.51 -26.15 -11.46
N SER A 951 39.49 -26.87 -11.91
CA SER A 951 38.91 -26.69 -13.27
C SER A 951 38.24 -25.35 -13.47
N LEU A 952 37.71 -24.73 -12.38
CA LEU A 952 37.12 -23.37 -12.42
C LEU A 952 38.19 -22.27 -12.49
N GLY A 953 39.44 -22.55 -12.08
CA GLY A 953 40.50 -21.56 -12.06
C GLY A 953 40.18 -20.32 -11.22
N SER A 954 40.27 -19.13 -11.84
CA SER A 954 39.86 -17.86 -11.20
C SER A 954 38.35 -17.68 -11.09
N ALA A 955 37.55 -18.61 -11.64
CA ALA A 955 36.09 -18.56 -11.63
C ALA A 955 35.45 -19.16 -10.34
N ALA A 956 36.29 -19.67 -9.41
CA ALA A 956 35.78 -20.11 -8.10
C ALA A 956 35.32 -18.90 -7.27
N ASP A 957 34.05 -18.89 -6.87
CA ASP A 957 33.50 -17.82 -6.05
C ASP A 957 33.99 -17.91 -4.58
N ALA A 958 33.84 -16.83 -3.83
CA ALA A 958 34.30 -16.76 -2.44
C ALA A 958 33.53 -17.72 -1.52
N GLU A 959 32.27 -18.03 -1.81
CA GLU A 959 31.46 -18.99 -1.05
C GLU A 959 32.09 -20.39 -1.16
N LEU A 960 32.41 -20.83 -2.38
CA LEU A 960 33.07 -22.12 -2.62
C LEU A 960 34.44 -22.19 -1.95
N LEU A 961 35.26 -21.11 -2.07
CA LEU A 961 36.58 -21.07 -1.46
C LEU A 961 36.51 -21.24 0.06
N ARG A 962 35.62 -20.48 0.71
CA ARG A 962 35.41 -20.59 2.16
C ARG A 962 34.83 -21.93 2.58
N ALA A 963 33.87 -22.47 1.81
CA ALA A 963 33.31 -23.78 2.08
C ALA A 963 34.41 -24.87 2.02
N LEU A 964 35.32 -24.78 1.02
CA LEU A 964 36.41 -25.71 0.86
C LEU A 964 37.43 -25.58 1.99
N ASP A 965 37.87 -24.38 2.36
CA ASP A 965 38.78 -24.11 3.45
C ASP A 965 38.21 -24.65 4.80
N ARG A 966 36.92 -24.41 5.05
CA ARG A 966 36.22 -24.92 6.21
C ARG A 966 36.24 -26.44 6.29
N VAL A 967 35.88 -27.14 5.21
CA VAL A 967 35.83 -28.60 5.22
C VAL A 967 37.21 -29.23 5.23
N GLN A 968 38.22 -28.62 4.61
CA GLN A 968 39.62 -29.05 4.70
C GLN A 968 40.16 -28.95 6.14
N SER A 969 39.85 -27.86 6.82
CA SER A 969 40.20 -27.65 8.22
C SER A 969 39.50 -28.69 9.12
N LEU A 970 38.21 -28.95 8.90
CA LEU A 970 37.46 -29.96 9.65
C LEU A 970 38.02 -31.38 9.46
N VAL A 971 38.34 -31.78 8.22
CA VAL A 971 38.96 -33.10 7.93
C VAL A 971 40.31 -33.21 8.62
N SER A 972 41.16 -32.17 8.53
CA SER A 972 42.49 -32.17 9.18
C SER A 972 42.40 -32.31 10.70
N GLN A 973 41.46 -31.66 11.34
CA GLN A 973 41.21 -31.74 12.79
C GLN A 973 40.72 -33.13 13.23
N HIS A 974 39.90 -33.82 12.44
CA HIS A 974 39.40 -35.14 12.76
C HIS A 974 40.40 -36.26 12.41
N CYS A 975 41.27 -36.07 11.41
CA CYS A 975 42.35 -37.00 11.10
C CYS A 975 43.53 -36.93 12.09
N SER A 976 43.67 -35.81 12.81
CA SER A 976 44.71 -35.65 13.85
C SER A 976 44.25 -36.10 15.25
N ARG A 977 42.99 -36.42 15.43
CA ARG A 977 42.42 -37.08 16.61
C ARG A 977 42.32 -38.60 16.37
#